data_4ac0c92747242d1e0056b6cc73066ece
#
_entry.id   4ac0c92747242d1e0056b6cc73066ece
#
_cell.length_a   1.000
_cell.length_b   1.000
_cell.length_c   1.000
_cell.angle_alpha   90.00
_cell.angle_beta   90.00
_cell.angle_gamma   90.00
#
_symmetry.space_group_name_H-M   'P 1'
#
loop_
_entity.id
_entity.type
_entity.pdbx_description
1 polymer ?
#
loop_
_entity_poly.entity_id
_entity_poly.type
_entity_poly.pdbx_seq_one_letter_code
_entity_poly.pdbx_strand_id
1 'polypeptide(L)'
;MSNWHKLDAQKVLQQLGSDATSGLSTTEASRRLEKYSFNELIEQGLKNPWQILWEQVTASLVIILIVAALISSLLGDYKDAVGIIAIVVLIAFLGFSQEYQAQKAIATLKRLSLPNVKVLRNSRWEEISARYLVPGDIVQLEAEDIVPADCRVLESFGLRIQESTLTGISEPVDKDPQALAQADLQIGERHNMAYMDTIVTYGRGLAVVTETGMNTEMGCVASRIQAVEVQPTLLQKRLDHLGRGLAFASLALVAVILILGILRGEDLRLMLLTAITLVVAALPEGLPAVVTIALALGARQMLKRRALIRNLPAVETLGSVTVICSGKTGTLTENRMTVSVLDVAGQRIDLTTRMRTPVGEKNRERPFLLCQPPSVALLLAGSTLCNNALLEPDQDEPLYFRAVGDPTEGALVMASAQQGLWKADLEYLLPRIAEVPYTSQRQRMTTIHKFPSNASRIPCVLETVWHWSEKIGRISHIAFTKGTVNSLLDVCSHIWINGQAKPLTEIWHRHISVTYSQLAQNGLRVMGVAFRPLQSAQEWEDVEQDFIFIGMVGMNDPARPEVRDAVLTCKGAGIRPVMITGDHPLTAQFIAREVSIATNGRILTSDELSQLPTEELVAILEDVSVYARVSSEHKLEIVQTLQRRGHIVAMTGDGINDAPALKAANIGVAMGIRGTDVAKEAADMVLLDDNFATLVAAVKEGRVIYDNIRKFIKYLLSSNVGEIWVMLVAPFLGMPLPLLPLQILWINLTTDGLPALALGVEPAEQDTMNRPPYPPNENIFGRGMGRDIIWIGILMGIVSLGTGYVYWRIGNPNWQTMLFTTLTLAQMGNALAIRSERDSLFQIGLLSNKPLLGAVTLTLGLQLMVTYAPFFQKLFTTLPLSAVDLAVCLVVSSIVFWCVELEKWLLRRRQPRTSKLHLVPKVDKENHIQPIGVTASSLASPRLHVCNASKSRDRAASLRLHLRLKASGYKRK
;
A
#
# COMPACT_ATOMS: atom_id res chain seq x y z
N MET A 1 2.06 36.47 5.27
CA MET A 1 0.73 36.02 4.81
C MET A 1 -0.24 37.18 4.83
N SER A 2 -0.98 37.37 3.79
CA SER A 2 -1.99 38.45 3.70
C SER A 2 -3.16 38.12 4.61
N ASN A 3 -3.59 39.12 5.44
CA ASN A 3 -4.65 38.95 6.43
C ASN A 3 -6.06 39.02 5.78
N TRP A 4 -6.34 38.10 4.84
CA TRP A 4 -7.60 38.08 4.07
C TRP A 4 -8.84 37.93 4.95
N HIS A 5 -8.74 37.26 6.11
CA HIS A 5 -9.83 37.10 7.07
C HIS A 5 -10.32 38.41 7.72
N LYS A 6 -9.48 39.46 7.71
CA LYS A 6 -9.84 40.76 8.27
C LYS A 6 -10.61 41.65 7.30
N LEU A 7 -10.50 41.36 6.02
CA LEU A 7 -11.09 42.21 4.99
C LEU A 7 -12.53 41.81 4.74
N ASP A 8 -13.37 42.84 4.52
CA ASP A 8 -14.70 42.61 4.01
C ASP A 8 -14.65 41.96 2.62
N ALA A 9 -15.61 41.10 2.31
CA ALA A 9 -15.69 40.36 1.05
C ALA A 9 -15.54 41.28 -0.19
N GLN A 10 -16.16 42.46 -0.20
CA GLN A 10 -16.04 43.43 -1.28
C GLN A 10 -14.62 44.00 -1.43
N LYS A 11 -13.92 44.25 -0.32
CA LYS A 11 -12.51 44.69 -0.36
C LYS A 11 -11.57 43.62 -0.86
N VAL A 12 -11.84 42.36 -0.52
CA VAL A 12 -11.05 41.20 -1.04
C VAL A 12 -11.20 41.11 -2.56
N LEU A 13 -12.45 41.21 -3.06
CA LEU A 13 -12.73 41.21 -4.50
C LEU A 13 -12.04 42.37 -5.21
N GLN A 14 -12.07 43.59 -4.65
CA GLN A 14 -11.38 44.74 -5.19
C GLN A 14 -9.86 44.56 -5.25
N GLN A 15 -9.25 44.06 -4.18
CA GLN A 15 -7.79 43.80 -4.14
C GLN A 15 -7.37 42.70 -5.12
N LEU A 16 -8.22 41.69 -5.28
CA LEU A 16 -7.96 40.61 -6.25
C LEU A 16 -8.39 40.99 -7.67
N GLY A 17 -9.04 42.17 -7.87
CA GLY A 17 -9.52 42.61 -9.19
C GLY A 17 -10.48 41.59 -9.81
N SER A 18 -11.39 41.05 -8.99
CA SER A 18 -12.42 40.08 -9.38
C SER A 18 -13.82 40.62 -9.06
N ASP A 19 -14.84 40.03 -9.64
CA ASP A 19 -16.24 40.37 -9.44
C ASP A 19 -17.05 39.10 -9.13
N ALA A 20 -17.94 39.19 -8.08
CA ALA A 20 -18.69 38.02 -7.61
C ALA A 20 -19.72 37.51 -8.63
N THR A 21 -20.16 38.34 -9.56
CA THR A 21 -21.21 38.03 -10.55
C THR A 21 -20.68 37.65 -11.93
N SER A 22 -19.54 38.19 -12.33
CA SER A 22 -18.92 37.92 -13.63
C SER A 22 -17.68 37.05 -13.56
N GLY A 23 -17.04 36.96 -12.39
CA GLY A 23 -15.76 36.27 -12.23
C GLY A 23 -14.63 36.97 -12.98
N LEU A 24 -13.52 36.29 -13.17
CA LEU A 24 -12.41 36.73 -14.00
C LEU A 24 -12.70 36.50 -15.49
N SER A 25 -12.12 37.34 -16.36
CA SER A 25 -12.08 37.00 -17.81
C SER A 25 -11.06 35.88 -18.08
N THR A 26 -11.32 35.05 -19.09
CA THR A 26 -10.40 33.95 -19.47
C THR A 26 -9.01 34.49 -19.82
N THR A 27 -8.92 35.67 -20.42
CA THR A 27 -7.65 36.33 -20.74
C THR A 27 -6.87 36.73 -19.50
N GLU A 28 -7.54 37.29 -18.49
CA GLU A 28 -6.93 37.65 -17.21
C GLU A 28 -6.53 36.40 -16.40
N ALA A 29 -7.36 35.35 -16.40
CA ALA A 29 -7.03 34.08 -15.76
C ALA A 29 -5.77 33.46 -16.39
N SER A 30 -5.63 33.47 -17.71
CA SER A 30 -4.43 32.98 -18.39
C SER A 30 -3.19 33.80 -18.03
N ARG A 31 -3.30 35.13 -17.96
CA ARG A 31 -2.21 36.02 -17.55
C ARG A 31 -1.78 35.77 -16.10
N ARG A 32 -2.75 35.52 -15.20
CA ARG A 32 -2.48 35.18 -13.80
C ARG A 32 -1.85 33.82 -13.66
N LEU A 33 -2.25 32.86 -14.49
CA LEU A 33 -1.64 31.53 -14.51
C LEU A 33 -0.13 31.59 -14.89
N GLU A 34 0.25 32.47 -15.82
CA GLU A 34 1.66 32.72 -16.15
C GLU A 34 2.42 33.38 -14.98
N LYS A 35 1.74 34.23 -14.21
CA LYS A 35 2.36 34.97 -13.08
C LYS A 35 2.46 34.11 -11.81
N TYR A 36 1.40 33.39 -11.46
CA TYR A 36 1.31 32.65 -10.19
C TYR A 36 1.65 31.16 -10.33
N SER A 37 1.82 30.67 -11.55
CA SER A 37 2.02 29.26 -11.88
C SER A 37 0.78 28.40 -11.60
N PHE A 38 0.89 27.09 -11.80
CA PHE A 38 -0.19 26.15 -11.59
C PHE A 38 -0.51 26.02 -10.09
N ASN A 39 -1.78 25.78 -9.75
CA ASN A 39 -2.21 25.45 -8.42
C ASN A 39 -1.89 23.97 -8.11
N GLU A 40 -0.63 23.73 -7.83
CA GLU A 40 -0.10 22.42 -7.47
C GLU A 40 1.00 22.58 -6.41
N LEU A 41 1.13 21.61 -5.52
CA LEU A 41 2.23 21.56 -4.57
C LEU A 41 3.48 21.14 -5.32
N ILE A 42 4.48 22.05 -5.42
CA ILE A 42 5.72 21.81 -6.16
C ILE A 42 6.59 20.88 -5.32
N GLU A 43 6.82 19.69 -5.80
CA GLU A 43 7.89 18.84 -5.30
C GLU A 43 9.24 19.29 -5.87
N GLN A 44 10.36 18.94 -5.18
CA GLN A 44 11.71 19.22 -5.71
C GLN A 44 11.78 18.74 -7.15
N GLY A 45 12.07 19.70 -8.05
CA GLY A 45 12.00 19.51 -9.49
C GLY A 45 12.92 18.40 -10.01
N LEU A 46 12.58 17.87 -11.18
CA LEU A 46 13.45 16.99 -11.98
C LEU A 46 14.83 17.64 -12.12
N LYS A 47 15.90 16.87 -11.88
CA LYS A 47 17.26 17.32 -12.14
C LYS A 47 17.37 17.81 -13.59
N ASN A 48 18.07 18.91 -13.80
CA ASN A 48 18.31 19.42 -15.15
C ASN A 48 19.06 18.35 -15.98
N PRO A 49 18.67 18.06 -17.23
CA PRO A 49 19.35 17.08 -18.07
C PRO A 49 20.88 17.26 -18.12
N TRP A 50 21.36 18.53 -18.11
CA TRP A 50 22.78 18.84 -18.05
C TRP A 50 23.45 18.46 -16.72
N GLN A 51 22.74 18.53 -15.61
CA GLN A 51 23.23 18.05 -14.31
C GLN A 51 23.37 16.52 -14.31
N ILE A 52 22.38 15.81 -14.86
CA ILE A 52 22.44 14.35 -15.00
C ILE A 52 23.65 13.95 -15.84
N LEU A 53 23.85 14.60 -17.00
CA LEU A 53 25.01 14.31 -17.86
C LEU A 53 26.31 14.60 -17.13
N TRP A 54 26.41 15.73 -16.43
CA TRP A 54 27.63 16.12 -15.70
C TRP A 54 27.94 15.12 -14.56
N GLU A 55 26.94 14.68 -13.83
CA GLU A 55 27.08 13.63 -12.80
C GLU A 55 27.62 12.33 -13.40
N GLN A 56 27.16 11.93 -14.59
CA GLN A 56 27.66 10.74 -15.27
C GLN A 56 29.14 10.91 -15.72
N VAL A 57 29.50 12.05 -16.27
CA VAL A 57 30.88 12.31 -16.72
C VAL A 57 31.86 12.47 -15.56
N THR A 58 31.41 12.99 -14.43
CA THR A 58 32.23 13.16 -13.21
C THR A 58 32.19 11.93 -12.28
N ALA A 59 31.47 10.85 -12.65
CA ALA A 59 31.52 9.60 -11.91
C ALA A 59 32.97 9.11 -11.78
N SER A 60 33.33 8.63 -10.60
CA SER A 60 34.71 8.21 -10.26
C SER A 60 35.28 7.20 -11.27
N LEU A 61 34.44 6.31 -11.78
CA LEU A 61 34.78 5.33 -12.79
C LEU A 61 35.16 5.97 -14.12
N VAL A 62 34.35 6.90 -14.59
CA VAL A 62 34.59 7.62 -15.86
C VAL A 62 35.89 8.41 -15.79
N ILE A 63 36.20 9.05 -14.67
CA ILE A 63 37.47 9.75 -14.44
C ILE A 63 38.65 8.78 -14.53
N ILE A 64 38.57 7.59 -13.92
CA ILE A 64 39.62 6.56 -13.99
C ILE A 64 39.84 6.11 -15.43
N LEU A 65 38.77 5.89 -16.19
CA LEU A 65 38.87 5.51 -17.61
C LEU A 65 39.45 6.62 -18.48
N ILE A 66 39.13 7.89 -18.22
CA ILE A 66 39.73 9.04 -18.91
C ILE A 66 41.25 9.12 -18.63
N VAL A 67 41.63 8.92 -17.35
CA VAL A 67 43.06 8.86 -16.97
C VAL A 67 43.74 7.67 -17.63
N ALA A 68 43.09 6.50 -17.69
CA ALA A 68 43.61 5.33 -18.40
C ALA A 68 43.81 5.57 -19.91
N ALA A 69 42.84 6.23 -20.56
CA ALA A 69 42.96 6.63 -21.98
C ALA A 69 44.09 7.61 -22.20
N LEU A 70 44.30 8.57 -21.30
CA LEU A 70 45.41 9.51 -21.37
C LEU A 70 46.76 8.79 -21.24
N ILE A 71 46.89 7.88 -20.28
CA ILE A 71 48.12 7.09 -20.09
C ILE A 71 48.37 6.22 -21.32
N SER A 72 47.37 5.52 -21.86
CA SER A 72 47.49 4.70 -23.08
C SER A 72 47.96 5.54 -24.31
N SER A 73 47.39 6.74 -24.43
CA SER A 73 47.79 7.69 -25.49
C SER A 73 49.26 8.15 -25.36
N LEU A 74 49.68 8.44 -24.10
CA LEU A 74 51.07 8.85 -23.82
C LEU A 74 52.06 7.71 -24.08
N LEU A 75 51.63 6.47 -23.92
CA LEU A 75 52.43 5.28 -24.24
C LEU A 75 52.44 4.92 -25.71
N GLY A 76 51.72 5.66 -26.57
CA GLY A 76 51.67 5.51 -28.01
C GLY A 76 50.63 4.49 -28.52
N ASP A 77 49.79 3.94 -27.67
CA ASP A 77 48.70 3.03 -28.03
C ASP A 77 47.41 3.78 -28.33
N TYR A 78 47.41 4.53 -29.40
CA TYR A 78 46.28 5.37 -29.81
C TYR A 78 45.01 4.58 -30.12
N LYS A 79 45.13 3.30 -30.52
CA LYS A 79 43.95 2.43 -30.78
C LYS A 79 43.21 2.13 -29.50
N ASP A 80 43.91 1.75 -28.44
CA ASP A 80 43.32 1.46 -27.15
C ASP A 80 42.79 2.71 -26.49
N ALA A 81 43.51 3.85 -26.58
CA ALA A 81 43.03 5.13 -26.07
C ALA A 81 41.70 5.57 -26.71
N VAL A 82 41.59 5.48 -28.05
CA VAL A 82 40.33 5.78 -28.78
C VAL A 82 39.24 4.81 -28.42
N GLY A 83 39.52 3.52 -28.25
CA GLY A 83 38.58 2.51 -27.81
C GLY A 83 38.02 2.83 -26.42
N ILE A 84 38.89 3.16 -25.45
CA ILE A 84 38.48 3.51 -24.08
C ILE A 84 37.61 4.78 -24.09
N ILE A 85 37.97 5.81 -24.85
CA ILE A 85 37.18 7.06 -24.97
C ILE A 85 35.81 6.76 -25.60
N ALA A 86 35.73 5.93 -26.63
CA ALA A 86 34.47 5.56 -27.26
C ALA A 86 33.53 4.86 -26.26
N ILE A 87 34.07 4.00 -25.40
CA ILE A 87 33.31 3.32 -24.34
C ILE A 87 32.90 4.29 -23.25
N VAL A 88 33.77 5.22 -22.83
CA VAL A 88 33.41 6.29 -21.87
C VAL A 88 32.21 7.11 -22.37
N VAL A 89 32.22 7.49 -23.65
CA VAL A 89 31.09 8.21 -24.26
C VAL A 89 29.82 7.35 -24.25
N LEU A 90 29.96 6.05 -24.58
CA LEU A 90 28.85 5.12 -24.58
C LEU A 90 28.26 4.93 -23.18
N ILE A 91 29.10 4.73 -22.15
CA ILE A 91 28.68 4.59 -20.74
C ILE A 91 27.97 5.86 -20.26
N ALA A 92 28.57 7.03 -20.53
CA ALA A 92 27.96 8.31 -20.15
C ALA A 92 26.59 8.52 -20.82
N PHE A 93 26.46 8.15 -22.10
CA PHE A 93 25.21 8.25 -22.85
C PHE A 93 24.15 7.26 -22.34
N LEU A 94 24.53 6.03 -22.08
CA LEU A 94 23.62 5.01 -21.53
C LEU A 94 23.15 5.38 -20.12
N GLY A 95 24.06 5.80 -19.23
CA GLY A 95 23.76 6.25 -17.90
C GLY A 95 22.82 7.46 -17.90
N PHE A 96 23.10 8.45 -18.75
CA PHE A 96 22.21 9.60 -18.97
C PHE A 96 20.81 9.17 -19.44
N SER A 97 20.73 8.33 -20.46
CA SER A 97 19.47 7.87 -21.03
C SER A 97 18.60 7.12 -19.98
N GLN A 98 19.24 6.26 -19.20
CA GLN A 98 18.58 5.48 -18.16
C GLN A 98 18.04 6.37 -17.04
N GLU A 99 18.87 7.27 -16.49
CA GLU A 99 18.47 8.18 -15.41
C GLU A 99 17.37 9.14 -15.87
N TYR A 100 17.50 9.69 -17.08
CA TYR A 100 16.49 10.57 -17.67
C TYR A 100 15.15 9.87 -17.88
N GLN A 101 15.15 8.61 -18.37
CA GLN A 101 13.94 7.83 -18.54
C GLN A 101 13.29 7.46 -17.20
N ALA A 102 14.09 7.12 -16.18
CA ALA A 102 13.61 6.83 -14.84
C ALA A 102 12.89 8.04 -14.23
N GLN A 103 13.50 9.23 -14.29
CA GLN A 103 12.90 10.47 -13.80
C GLN A 103 11.62 10.85 -14.56
N LYS A 104 11.62 10.70 -15.90
CA LYS A 104 10.44 10.97 -16.73
C LYS A 104 9.28 10.02 -16.42
N ALA A 105 9.55 8.75 -16.18
CA ALA A 105 8.53 7.77 -15.80
C ALA A 105 7.85 8.14 -14.48
N ILE A 106 8.61 8.55 -13.47
CA ILE A 106 8.10 9.01 -12.18
C ILE A 106 7.23 10.26 -12.35
N ALA A 107 7.67 11.25 -13.13
CA ALA A 107 6.91 12.47 -13.36
C ALA A 107 5.56 12.23 -14.06
N THR A 108 5.49 11.22 -14.93
CA THR A 108 4.25 10.89 -15.65
C THR A 108 3.21 10.26 -14.73
N LEU A 109 3.65 9.46 -13.75
CA LEU A 109 2.77 8.79 -12.78
C LEU A 109 2.13 9.77 -11.79
N LYS A 110 2.80 10.90 -11.49
CA LYS A 110 2.36 11.91 -10.53
C LYS A 110 1.20 12.81 -11.02
N ARG A 111 0.97 12.90 -12.33
CA ARG A 111 0.00 13.84 -12.94
C ARG A 111 -1.47 13.42 -12.88
N LEU A 112 -1.82 12.30 -12.27
CA LEU A 112 -3.13 11.66 -12.43
C LEU A 112 -4.18 12.00 -11.36
N SER A 113 -4.01 13.01 -10.49
CA SER A 113 -4.78 13.06 -9.23
C SER A 113 -5.36 14.41 -8.78
N LEU A 114 -5.61 15.39 -9.63
CA LEU A 114 -6.23 16.65 -9.17
C LEU A 114 -7.73 16.67 -9.51
N PRO A 115 -8.63 17.07 -8.55
CA PRO A 115 -10.06 17.13 -8.77
C PRO A 115 -10.47 18.24 -9.74
N ASN A 116 -11.68 18.10 -10.31
CA ASN A 116 -12.33 19.16 -11.06
C ASN A 116 -13.08 20.08 -10.10
N VAL A 117 -13.21 21.36 -10.46
CA VAL A 117 -13.87 22.38 -9.67
C VAL A 117 -14.73 23.28 -10.56
N LYS A 118 -15.88 23.70 -10.04
CA LYS A 118 -16.78 24.66 -10.69
C LYS A 118 -16.28 26.08 -10.44
N VAL A 119 -15.93 26.81 -11.48
CA VAL A 119 -15.43 28.19 -11.44
C VAL A 119 -16.28 29.13 -12.28
N LEU A 120 -16.48 30.36 -11.81
CA LEU A 120 -17.18 31.40 -12.54
C LEU A 120 -16.17 32.24 -13.33
N ARG A 121 -16.23 32.17 -14.67
CA ARG A 121 -15.43 32.98 -15.60
C ARG A 121 -16.30 33.53 -16.72
N ASN A 122 -16.09 34.76 -17.10
CA ASN A 122 -16.90 35.44 -18.13
C ASN A 122 -18.43 35.33 -17.92
N SER A 123 -18.88 35.46 -16.66
CA SER A 123 -20.30 35.31 -16.27
C SER A 123 -20.91 33.94 -16.58
N ARG A 124 -20.07 32.88 -16.72
CA ARG A 124 -20.49 31.49 -16.94
C ARG A 124 -19.79 30.55 -15.98
N TRP A 125 -20.54 29.63 -15.44
CA TRP A 125 -19.99 28.51 -14.68
C TRP A 125 -19.37 27.50 -15.64
N GLU A 126 -18.11 27.18 -15.40
CA GLU A 126 -17.37 26.14 -16.13
C GLU A 126 -16.68 25.21 -15.14
N GLU A 127 -16.54 23.94 -15.52
CA GLU A 127 -15.83 22.96 -14.75
C GLU A 127 -14.41 22.82 -15.30
N ILE A 128 -13.42 23.12 -14.46
CA ILE A 128 -12.00 23.05 -14.82
C ILE A 128 -11.25 22.18 -13.82
N SER A 129 -10.10 21.64 -14.22
CA SER A 129 -9.19 21.03 -13.23
C SER A 129 -8.70 22.09 -12.25
N ALA A 130 -8.70 21.75 -10.95
CA ALA A 130 -8.21 22.62 -9.87
C ALA A 130 -6.80 23.16 -10.13
N ARG A 131 -6.01 22.48 -10.94
CA ARG A 131 -4.67 22.88 -11.39
C ARG A 131 -4.63 24.27 -12.05
N TYR A 132 -5.71 24.67 -12.74
CA TYR A 132 -5.77 25.91 -13.51
C TYR A 132 -6.44 27.06 -12.73
N LEU A 133 -6.65 26.88 -11.42
CA LEU A 133 -7.13 27.95 -10.55
C LEU A 133 -6.06 29.02 -10.35
N VAL A 134 -6.51 30.27 -10.28
CA VAL A 134 -5.66 31.43 -10.01
C VAL A 134 -6.27 32.32 -8.94
N PRO A 135 -5.49 33.08 -8.17
CA PRO A 135 -6.01 34.04 -7.23
C PRO A 135 -6.98 35.02 -7.92
N GLY A 136 -8.18 35.14 -7.36
CA GLY A 136 -9.33 35.94 -7.88
C GLY A 136 -10.37 35.10 -8.62
N ASP A 137 -10.19 33.82 -8.88
CA ASP A 137 -11.27 32.95 -9.37
C ASP A 137 -12.38 32.82 -8.33
N ILE A 138 -13.64 32.80 -8.78
CA ILE A 138 -14.80 32.52 -7.94
C ILE A 138 -15.14 31.05 -8.07
N VAL A 139 -15.15 30.33 -6.93
CA VAL A 139 -15.44 28.90 -6.88
C VAL A 139 -16.72 28.63 -6.11
N GLN A 140 -17.46 27.63 -6.55
CA GLN A 140 -18.61 27.08 -5.84
C GLN A 140 -18.15 25.87 -5.02
N LEU A 141 -18.53 25.86 -3.75
CA LEU A 141 -18.26 24.77 -2.80
C LEU A 141 -19.58 24.12 -2.42
N GLU A 142 -19.70 22.82 -2.60
CA GLU A 142 -20.86 22.00 -2.27
C GLU A 142 -20.47 20.87 -1.31
N ALA A 143 -21.46 20.27 -0.63
CA ALA A 143 -21.20 19.14 0.26
C ALA A 143 -20.47 18.00 -0.49
N GLU A 144 -19.47 17.40 0.16
CA GLU A 144 -18.54 16.40 -0.36
C GLU A 144 -17.38 16.93 -1.22
N ASP A 145 -17.37 18.22 -1.57
CA ASP A 145 -16.25 18.82 -2.29
C ASP A 145 -14.99 18.94 -1.41
N ILE A 146 -13.83 18.76 -2.04
CA ILE A 146 -12.55 19.16 -1.47
C ILE A 146 -12.26 20.60 -1.87
N VAL A 147 -11.94 21.46 -0.89
CA VAL A 147 -11.58 22.85 -1.15
C VAL A 147 -10.30 22.91 -1.98
N PRO A 148 -10.33 23.50 -3.18
CA PRO A 148 -9.25 23.32 -4.16
C PRO A 148 -8.06 24.26 -3.96
N ALA A 149 -8.20 25.32 -3.19
CA ALA A 149 -7.20 26.35 -2.91
C ALA A 149 -7.59 27.13 -1.65
N ASP A 150 -6.74 27.99 -1.12
CA ASP A 150 -7.15 28.86 -0.03
C ASP A 150 -8.12 29.92 -0.54
N CYS A 151 -9.29 29.98 0.08
CA CYS A 151 -10.41 30.77 -0.37
C CYS A 151 -10.97 31.66 0.74
N ARG A 152 -11.47 32.84 0.37
CA ARG A 152 -12.30 33.73 1.23
C ARG A 152 -13.76 33.47 0.91
N VAL A 153 -14.54 33.06 1.90
CA VAL A 153 -15.99 32.79 1.74
C VAL A 153 -16.71 34.12 1.48
N LEU A 154 -17.46 34.18 0.38
CA LEU A 154 -18.28 35.33 -0.03
C LEU A 154 -19.74 35.18 0.41
N GLU A 155 -20.28 33.95 0.22
CA GLU A 155 -21.63 33.57 0.61
C GLU A 155 -21.61 32.19 1.26
N SER A 156 -22.44 32.02 2.30
CA SER A 156 -22.58 30.75 3.02
C SER A 156 -24.06 30.42 3.22
N PHE A 157 -24.48 29.24 2.79
CA PHE A 157 -25.80 28.67 3.01
C PHE A 157 -25.65 27.41 3.90
N GLY A 158 -25.37 27.64 5.18
CA GLY A 158 -25.12 26.58 6.13
C GLY A 158 -23.82 25.79 5.84
N LEU A 159 -22.83 26.44 5.20
CA LEU A 159 -21.57 25.82 4.83
C LEU A 159 -20.78 25.40 6.06
N ARG A 160 -20.46 24.11 6.15
CA ARG A 160 -19.60 23.52 7.18
C ARG A 160 -18.41 22.82 6.53
N ILE A 161 -17.23 23.13 7.02
CA ILE A 161 -15.99 22.59 6.50
C ILE A 161 -15.24 21.85 7.60
N GLN A 162 -14.85 20.63 7.33
CA GLN A 162 -13.98 19.84 8.21
C GLN A 162 -12.52 20.24 7.95
N GLU A 163 -11.96 20.98 8.91
CA GLU A 163 -10.60 21.51 8.84
C GLU A 163 -9.59 20.69 9.67
N SER A 164 -9.95 19.46 10.01
CA SER A 164 -9.09 18.56 10.79
C SER A 164 -7.71 18.34 10.16
N THR A 165 -7.62 18.50 8.87
CA THR A 165 -6.39 18.44 8.08
C THR A 165 -5.36 19.50 8.47
N LEU A 166 -5.80 20.69 8.87
CA LEU A 166 -4.92 21.80 9.28
C LEU A 166 -4.93 22.06 10.79
N THR A 167 -6.08 21.85 11.44
CA THR A 167 -6.29 22.21 12.85
C THR A 167 -6.13 21.03 13.81
N GLY A 168 -6.23 19.79 13.31
CA GLY A 168 -6.29 18.59 14.13
C GLY A 168 -7.65 18.35 14.82
N ILE A 169 -8.63 19.22 14.65
CA ILE A 169 -9.97 19.15 15.27
C ILE A 169 -10.93 18.49 14.28
N SER A 170 -11.56 17.40 14.68
CA SER A 170 -12.45 16.62 13.80
C SER A 170 -13.87 17.19 13.68
N GLU A 171 -14.26 18.17 14.50
CA GLU A 171 -15.58 18.81 14.39
C GLU A 171 -15.61 19.77 13.20
N PRO A 172 -16.64 19.72 12.34
CA PRO A 172 -16.80 20.66 11.24
C PRO A 172 -17.03 22.07 11.74
N VAL A 173 -16.39 23.04 11.09
CA VAL A 173 -16.47 24.47 11.43
C VAL A 173 -17.54 25.14 10.58
N ASP A 174 -18.50 25.83 11.20
CA ASP A 174 -19.47 26.66 10.50
C ASP A 174 -18.79 27.87 9.85
N LYS A 175 -19.06 28.13 8.58
CA LYS A 175 -18.46 29.24 7.82
C LYS A 175 -19.40 30.42 7.65
N ASP A 176 -18.89 31.61 8.01
CA ASP A 176 -19.60 32.89 7.96
C ASP A 176 -18.80 33.88 7.10
N PRO A 177 -19.41 34.58 6.13
CA PRO A 177 -18.73 35.58 5.30
C PRO A 177 -18.33 36.88 6.01
N GLN A 178 -18.70 37.12 7.27
CA GLN A 178 -18.37 38.34 7.99
C GLN A 178 -16.86 38.53 8.22
N ALA A 179 -16.39 39.77 8.18
CA ALA A 179 -14.99 40.11 8.44
C ALA A 179 -14.64 39.96 9.92
N LEU A 180 -13.45 39.42 10.22
CA LEU A 180 -12.96 39.16 11.57
C LEU A 180 -12.02 40.28 12.02
N ALA A 181 -12.26 40.84 13.23
CA ALA A 181 -11.54 42.04 13.70
C ALA A 181 -10.11 41.77 14.17
N GLN A 182 -9.80 40.54 14.65
CA GLN A 182 -8.53 40.18 15.23
C GLN A 182 -7.51 39.79 14.17
N ALA A 183 -6.21 40.15 14.40
CA ALA A 183 -5.13 39.85 13.44
C ALA A 183 -4.53 38.47 13.60
N ASP A 184 -4.32 38.03 14.83
CA ASP A 184 -3.58 36.85 15.17
C ASP A 184 -4.49 35.69 15.59
N LEU A 185 -5.49 35.39 14.73
CA LEU A 185 -6.37 34.25 14.90
C LEU A 185 -5.67 32.96 14.40
N GLN A 186 -5.84 31.89 15.16
CA GLN A 186 -5.43 30.57 14.70
C GLN A 186 -6.25 30.15 13.47
N ILE A 187 -5.74 29.25 12.65
CA ILE A 187 -6.38 28.85 11.38
C ILE A 187 -7.84 28.40 11.61
N GLY A 188 -8.09 27.56 12.63
CA GLY A 188 -9.43 27.06 12.95
C GLY A 188 -10.41 28.11 13.48
N GLU A 189 -9.93 29.29 13.88
CA GLU A 189 -10.77 30.43 14.33
C GLU A 189 -11.17 31.37 13.19
N ARG A 190 -10.60 31.18 11.99
CA ARG A 190 -10.88 32.02 10.81
C ARG A 190 -12.10 31.49 10.07
N HIS A 191 -13.28 31.65 10.67
CA HIS A 191 -14.55 31.13 10.15
C HIS A 191 -14.97 31.65 8.77
N ASN A 192 -14.34 32.70 8.25
CA ASN A 192 -14.62 33.26 6.94
C ASN A 192 -13.62 32.84 5.84
N MET A 193 -12.72 31.89 6.17
CA MET A 193 -11.76 31.33 5.23
C MET A 193 -12.07 29.83 5.01
N ALA A 194 -11.78 29.32 3.83
CA ALA A 194 -11.76 27.91 3.49
C ALA A 194 -10.37 27.57 2.95
N TYR A 195 -9.77 26.49 3.40
CA TYR A 195 -8.37 26.16 3.14
C TYR A 195 -8.24 24.96 2.21
N MET A 196 -7.20 25.00 1.38
CA MET A 196 -6.87 23.90 0.46
C MET A 196 -6.82 22.54 1.20
N ASP A 197 -7.37 21.49 0.56
CA ASP A 197 -7.39 20.10 1.04
C ASP A 197 -8.24 19.88 2.32
N THR A 198 -9.21 20.76 2.58
CA THR A 198 -10.26 20.57 3.59
C THR A 198 -11.57 20.12 2.92
N ILE A 199 -12.46 19.45 3.66
CA ILE A 199 -13.65 18.80 3.09
C ILE A 199 -14.91 19.54 3.51
N VAL A 200 -15.77 19.90 2.53
CA VAL A 200 -17.09 20.44 2.78
C VAL A 200 -18.01 19.31 3.25
N THR A 201 -18.47 19.38 4.51
CA THR A 201 -19.30 18.31 5.10
C THR A 201 -20.79 18.59 4.97
N TYR A 202 -21.19 19.87 4.85
CA TYR A 202 -22.60 20.26 4.79
C TYR A 202 -22.77 21.64 4.15
N GLY A 203 -23.92 21.86 3.49
CA GLY A 203 -24.30 23.14 2.92
C GLY A 203 -23.62 23.46 1.60
N ARG A 204 -23.69 24.73 1.19
CA ARG A 204 -23.04 25.26 -0.02
C ARG A 204 -22.59 26.67 0.20
N GLY A 205 -21.60 27.13 -0.59
CA GLY A 205 -21.12 28.50 -0.53
C GLY A 205 -20.40 28.94 -1.79
N LEU A 206 -20.22 30.25 -1.90
CA LEU A 206 -19.36 30.87 -2.90
C LEU A 206 -18.12 31.42 -2.21
N ALA A 207 -16.98 31.24 -2.83
CA ALA A 207 -15.71 31.69 -2.30
C ALA A 207 -14.80 32.24 -3.41
N VAL A 208 -13.95 33.20 -3.08
CA VAL A 208 -12.92 33.71 -3.99
C VAL A 208 -11.57 33.13 -3.61
N VAL A 209 -10.86 32.60 -4.58
CA VAL A 209 -9.49 32.06 -4.40
C VAL A 209 -8.55 33.21 -4.02
N THR A 210 -7.87 33.06 -2.89
CA THR A 210 -6.92 34.06 -2.37
C THR A 210 -5.48 33.68 -2.62
N GLU A 211 -5.12 32.43 -2.40
CA GLU A 211 -3.77 31.90 -2.59
C GLU A 211 -3.85 30.52 -3.27
N THR A 212 -2.81 30.16 -4.04
CA THR A 212 -2.74 28.91 -4.80
C THR A 212 -1.38 28.21 -4.61
N GLY A 213 -1.34 26.90 -4.76
CA GLY A 213 -0.14 26.07 -4.73
C GLY A 213 0.68 26.22 -3.44
N MET A 214 1.98 26.46 -3.57
CA MET A 214 2.92 26.57 -2.44
C MET A 214 2.67 27.78 -1.53
N ASN A 215 1.83 28.76 -1.95
CA ASN A 215 1.48 29.94 -1.15
C ASN A 215 0.29 29.71 -0.23
N THR A 216 -0.44 28.59 -0.36
CA THR A 216 -1.52 28.20 0.53
C THR A 216 -0.98 27.83 1.91
N GLU A 217 -1.82 27.81 2.95
CA GLU A 217 -1.45 27.32 4.29
C GLU A 217 -0.95 25.87 4.18
N MET A 218 -1.58 25.06 3.32
CA MET A 218 -1.16 23.70 3.00
C MET A 218 0.22 23.67 2.32
N GLY A 219 0.48 24.56 1.36
CA GLY A 219 1.79 24.69 0.71
C GLY A 219 2.90 25.07 1.69
N CYS A 220 2.60 25.86 2.71
CA CYS A 220 3.53 26.18 3.79
C CYS A 220 3.87 24.97 4.66
N VAL A 221 2.89 24.10 4.93
CA VAL A 221 3.11 22.83 5.64
C VAL A 221 3.99 21.90 4.76
N ALA A 222 3.65 21.75 3.48
CA ALA A 222 4.39 20.95 2.53
C ALA A 222 5.86 21.41 2.41
N SER A 223 6.13 22.71 2.37
CA SER A 223 7.49 23.25 2.31
C SER A 223 8.34 22.91 3.54
N ARG A 224 7.73 22.91 4.74
CA ARG A 224 8.41 22.49 5.99
C ARG A 224 8.73 21.00 5.99
N ILE A 225 7.82 20.17 5.45
CA ILE A 225 8.04 18.72 5.31
C ILE A 225 9.16 18.44 4.32
N GLN A 226 9.24 19.18 3.21
CA GLN A 226 10.29 19.03 2.19
C GLN A 226 11.68 19.43 2.69
N ALA A 227 11.78 20.32 3.67
CA ALA A 227 13.05 20.74 4.26
C ALA A 227 13.77 19.64 5.08
N VAL A 228 13.11 18.51 5.34
CA VAL A 228 13.72 17.36 6.01
C VAL A 228 14.61 16.62 5.01
N GLU A 229 15.94 16.55 5.29
CA GLU A 229 16.90 15.85 4.43
C GLU A 229 16.52 14.36 4.27
N VAL A 230 16.45 13.92 3.00
CA VAL A 230 16.23 12.52 2.66
C VAL A 230 17.49 11.74 3.00
N GLN A 231 17.42 10.88 4.01
CA GLN A 231 18.54 10.01 4.36
C GLN A 231 18.77 8.94 3.28
N PRO A 232 20.05 8.64 2.94
CA PRO A 232 20.36 7.57 2.00
C PRO A 232 19.90 6.21 2.53
N THR A 233 19.36 5.38 1.63
CA THR A 233 18.82 4.06 1.97
C THR A 233 19.90 3.10 2.47
N LEU A 234 19.45 2.01 3.09
CA LEU A 234 20.36 0.94 3.54
C LEU A 234 21.16 0.36 2.38
N LEU A 235 20.56 0.17 1.21
CA LEU A 235 21.24 -0.34 0.02
C LEU A 235 22.27 0.67 -0.50
N GLN A 236 21.92 1.95 -0.59
CA GLN A 236 22.86 3.00 -1.00
C GLN A 236 24.07 3.04 -0.08
N LYS A 237 23.88 3.03 1.24
CA LYS A 237 25.01 2.97 2.20
C LYS A 237 25.87 1.72 2.02
N ARG A 238 25.23 0.56 1.75
CA ARG A 238 25.94 -0.71 1.53
C ARG A 238 26.70 -0.70 0.20
N LEU A 239 26.11 -0.16 -0.87
CA LEU A 239 26.76 -0.05 -2.18
C LEU A 239 27.93 0.92 -2.14
N ASP A 240 27.83 2.04 -1.42
CA ASP A 240 28.95 2.97 -1.21
C ASP A 240 30.11 2.31 -0.46
N HIS A 241 29.82 1.54 0.57
CA HIS A 241 30.84 0.78 1.28
C HIS A 241 31.49 -0.29 0.38
N LEU A 242 30.69 -0.98 -0.43
CA LEU A 242 31.16 -1.93 -1.41
C LEU A 242 32.09 -1.24 -2.42
N GLY A 243 31.64 -0.13 -3.00
CA GLY A 243 32.42 0.62 -4.01
C GLY A 243 33.77 1.08 -3.46
N ARG A 244 33.79 1.63 -2.25
CA ARG A 244 35.07 2.02 -1.60
C ARG A 244 35.96 0.82 -1.33
N GLY A 245 35.39 -0.31 -0.83
CA GLY A 245 36.15 -1.53 -0.58
C GLY A 245 36.78 -2.10 -1.85
N LEU A 246 36.03 -2.14 -2.97
CA LEU A 246 36.52 -2.58 -4.25
C LEU A 246 37.62 -1.65 -4.81
N ALA A 247 37.45 -0.33 -4.70
CA ALA A 247 38.46 0.63 -5.12
C ALA A 247 39.78 0.46 -4.37
N PHE A 248 39.74 0.28 -3.04
CA PHE A 248 40.93 -0.01 -2.24
C PHE A 248 41.57 -1.36 -2.60
N ALA A 249 40.77 -2.39 -2.79
CA ALA A 249 41.27 -3.71 -3.20
C ALA A 249 41.95 -3.67 -4.57
N SER A 250 41.36 -2.95 -5.55
CA SER A 250 41.92 -2.76 -6.88
C SER A 250 43.27 -2.02 -6.85
N LEU A 251 43.33 -0.94 -6.07
CA LEU A 251 44.56 -0.16 -5.92
C LEU A 251 45.68 -0.98 -5.27
N ALA A 252 45.37 -1.77 -4.24
CA ALA A 252 46.31 -2.67 -3.59
C ALA A 252 46.81 -3.75 -4.56
N LEU A 253 45.92 -4.32 -5.36
CA LEU A 253 46.24 -5.33 -6.35
C LEU A 253 47.14 -4.78 -7.47
N VAL A 254 46.87 -3.57 -7.96
CA VAL A 254 47.72 -2.83 -8.92
C VAL A 254 49.12 -2.61 -8.35
N ALA A 255 49.23 -2.16 -7.10
CA ALA A 255 50.52 -1.99 -6.43
C ALA A 255 51.31 -3.31 -6.33
N VAL A 256 50.65 -4.41 -5.97
CA VAL A 256 51.26 -5.76 -5.94
C VAL A 256 51.84 -6.15 -7.31
N ILE A 257 51.03 -6.00 -8.37
CA ILE A 257 51.46 -6.37 -9.74
C ILE A 257 52.59 -5.48 -10.21
N LEU A 258 52.57 -4.18 -10.01
CA LEU A 258 53.65 -3.27 -10.34
C LEU A 258 54.94 -3.63 -9.61
N ILE A 259 54.86 -3.91 -8.32
CA ILE A 259 56.06 -4.31 -7.52
C ILE A 259 56.62 -5.63 -8.05
N LEU A 260 55.77 -6.63 -8.29
CA LEU A 260 56.19 -7.94 -8.80
C LEU A 260 56.80 -7.86 -10.22
N GLY A 261 56.21 -7.04 -11.07
CA GLY A 261 56.70 -6.82 -12.43
C GLY A 261 58.08 -6.10 -12.45
N ILE A 262 58.28 -5.10 -11.62
CA ILE A 262 59.59 -4.43 -11.44
C ILE A 262 60.63 -5.41 -10.92
N LEU A 263 60.27 -6.24 -9.93
CA LEU A 263 61.16 -7.27 -9.36
C LEU A 263 61.56 -8.33 -10.39
N ARG A 264 60.76 -8.55 -11.40
CA ARG A 264 61.04 -9.51 -12.52
C ARG A 264 61.79 -8.89 -13.68
N GLY A 265 61.99 -7.55 -13.71
CA GLY A 265 62.57 -6.84 -14.81
C GLY A 265 61.72 -6.75 -16.05
N GLU A 266 60.40 -6.83 -15.91
CA GLU A 266 59.42 -6.65 -17.00
C GLU A 266 59.38 -5.20 -17.51
N ASP A 267 58.99 -5.01 -18.78
CA ASP A 267 58.89 -3.69 -19.37
C ASP A 267 57.82 -2.85 -18.63
N LEU A 268 58.20 -1.66 -18.20
CA LEU A 268 57.35 -0.72 -17.51
C LEU A 268 56.06 -0.42 -18.30
N ARG A 269 56.13 -0.36 -19.63
CA ARG A 269 54.97 -0.17 -20.51
C ARG A 269 53.95 -1.30 -20.36
N LEU A 270 54.45 -2.55 -20.42
CA LEU A 270 53.60 -3.76 -20.25
C LEU A 270 52.96 -3.77 -18.86
N MET A 271 53.68 -3.38 -17.82
CA MET A 271 53.20 -3.29 -16.46
C MET A 271 52.11 -2.27 -16.28
N LEU A 272 52.28 -1.07 -16.88
CA LEU A 272 51.25 -0.03 -16.85
C LEU A 272 49.98 -0.46 -17.60
N LEU A 273 50.09 -1.07 -18.76
CA LEU A 273 48.95 -1.63 -19.49
C LEU A 273 48.23 -2.71 -18.68
N THR A 274 48.99 -3.61 -18.03
CA THR A 274 48.41 -4.64 -17.14
C THR A 274 47.69 -4.01 -15.95
N ALA A 275 48.28 -3.00 -15.33
CA ALA A 275 47.67 -2.26 -14.22
C ALA A 275 46.36 -1.57 -14.64
N ILE A 276 46.31 -0.89 -15.78
CA ILE A 276 45.10 -0.29 -16.32
C ILE A 276 44.04 -1.35 -16.58
N THR A 277 44.42 -2.42 -17.24
CA THR A 277 43.52 -3.54 -17.55
C THR A 277 42.90 -4.15 -16.28
N LEU A 278 43.67 -4.28 -15.22
CA LEU A 278 43.24 -4.79 -13.93
C LEU A 278 42.28 -3.85 -13.21
N VAL A 279 42.51 -2.54 -13.26
CA VAL A 279 41.60 -1.54 -12.69
C VAL A 279 40.24 -1.62 -13.40
N VAL A 280 40.23 -1.75 -14.71
CA VAL A 280 39.01 -1.92 -15.50
C VAL A 280 38.28 -3.20 -15.15
N ALA A 281 39.00 -4.32 -15.01
CA ALA A 281 38.42 -5.61 -14.63
C ALA A 281 37.82 -5.63 -13.22
N ALA A 282 38.37 -4.81 -12.32
CA ALA A 282 37.95 -4.80 -10.91
C ALA A 282 36.68 -3.98 -10.63
N LEU A 283 36.27 -3.12 -11.56
CA LEU A 283 35.15 -2.18 -11.36
C LEU A 283 33.87 -2.71 -12.03
N PRO A 284 32.80 -3.01 -11.26
CA PRO A 284 31.54 -3.46 -11.83
C PRO A 284 30.74 -2.26 -12.40
N GLU A 285 31.03 -1.88 -13.63
CA GLU A 285 30.48 -0.69 -14.30
C GLU A 285 28.95 -0.71 -14.42
N GLY A 286 28.36 -1.90 -14.61
CA GLY A 286 26.92 -2.07 -14.77
C GLY A 286 26.12 -2.00 -13.47
N LEU A 287 26.75 -2.08 -12.29
CA LEU A 287 26.05 -2.27 -11.03
C LEU A 287 25.04 -1.17 -10.68
N PRO A 288 25.36 0.13 -10.70
CA PRO A 288 24.40 1.19 -10.38
C PRO A 288 23.22 1.22 -11.36
N ALA A 289 23.51 1.04 -12.65
CA ALA A 289 22.51 1.04 -13.71
C ALA A 289 21.51 -0.13 -13.55
N VAL A 290 22.02 -1.33 -13.31
CA VAL A 290 21.18 -2.53 -13.12
C VAL A 290 20.31 -2.40 -11.87
N VAL A 291 20.83 -1.85 -10.76
CA VAL A 291 20.05 -1.57 -9.54
C VAL A 291 18.88 -0.63 -9.85
N THR A 292 19.16 0.52 -10.49
CA THR A 292 18.13 1.51 -10.81
C THR A 292 17.05 0.93 -11.73
N ILE A 293 17.44 0.18 -12.76
CA ILE A 293 16.48 -0.47 -13.66
C ILE A 293 15.67 -1.54 -12.92
N ALA A 294 16.28 -2.35 -12.07
CA ALA A 294 15.57 -3.36 -11.29
C ALA A 294 14.54 -2.73 -10.34
N LEU A 295 14.89 -1.62 -9.67
CA LEU A 295 13.98 -0.87 -8.83
C LEU A 295 12.83 -0.25 -9.63
N ALA A 296 13.10 0.33 -10.80
CA ALA A 296 12.09 0.93 -11.67
C ALA A 296 11.10 -0.13 -12.22
N LEU A 297 11.60 -1.30 -12.64
CA LEU A 297 10.76 -2.41 -13.08
C LEU A 297 9.92 -2.96 -11.91
N GLY A 298 10.50 -3.04 -10.72
CA GLY A 298 9.80 -3.43 -9.50
C GLY A 298 8.68 -2.45 -9.15
N ALA A 299 8.94 -1.14 -9.19
CA ALA A 299 7.93 -0.11 -8.96
C ALA A 299 6.76 -0.23 -9.97
N ARG A 300 7.07 -0.49 -11.25
CA ARG A 300 6.06 -0.74 -12.27
C ARG A 300 5.22 -1.99 -11.98
N GLN A 301 5.81 -3.03 -11.42
CA GLN A 301 5.12 -4.26 -11.04
C GLN A 301 4.22 -4.05 -9.82
N MET A 302 4.67 -3.26 -8.84
CA MET A 302 3.88 -2.83 -7.68
C MET A 302 2.68 -1.98 -8.11
N LEU A 303 2.85 -1.06 -9.08
CA LEU A 303 1.75 -0.26 -9.62
C LEU A 303 0.64 -1.12 -10.25
N LYS A 304 1.00 -2.20 -10.98
CA LYS A 304 0.01 -3.16 -11.51
C LYS A 304 -0.81 -3.84 -10.41
N ARG A 305 -0.28 -3.85 -9.18
CA ARG A 305 -0.96 -4.36 -7.98
C ARG A 305 -1.57 -3.25 -7.14
N ARG A 306 -1.79 -2.06 -7.72
CA ARG A 306 -2.39 -0.89 -7.06
C ARG A 306 -1.55 -0.27 -5.94
N ALA A 307 -0.25 -0.54 -5.90
CA ALA A 307 0.72 0.11 -5.03
C ALA A 307 1.59 1.07 -5.85
N LEU A 308 1.36 2.37 -5.73
CA LEU A 308 2.10 3.42 -6.42
C LEU A 308 3.34 3.79 -5.58
N ILE A 309 4.52 3.55 -6.10
CA ILE A 309 5.78 3.97 -5.48
C ILE A 309 6.09 5.40 -5.92
N ARG A 310 6.31 6.28 -4.96
CA ARG A 310 6.74 7.68 -5.19
C ARG A 310 8.26 7.83 -5.11
N ASN A 311 8.88 7.03 -4.25
CA ASN A 311 10.31 7.05 -3.98
C ASN A 311 10.93 5.70 -4.35
N LEU A 312 11.74 5.62 -5.42
CA LEU A 312 12.31 4.34 -5.88
C LEU A 312 13.09 3.58 -4.80
N PRO A 313 13.87 4.24 -3.95
CA PRO A 313 14.55 3.59 -2.83
C PRO A 313 13.61 2.84 -1.87
N ALA A 314 12.35 3.26 -1.74
CA ALA A 314 11.36 2.60 -0.89
C ALA A 314 11.07 1.15 -1.31
N VAL A 315 11.23 0.83 -2.60
CA VAL A 315 11.04 -0.52 -3.14
C VAL A 315 11.93 -1.54 -2.44
N GLU A 316 13.19 -1.18 -2.21
CA GLU A 316 14.16 -2.04 -1.51
C GLU A 316 13.85 -2.13 -0.01
N THR A 317 13.56 -0.99 0.60
CA THR A 317 13.29 -0.91 2.04
C THR A 317 12.05 -1.73 2.42
N LEU A 318 11.03 -1.79 1.53
CA LEU A 318 9.85 -2.66 1.69
C LEU A 318 10.23 -4.14 1.90
N GLY A 319 11.26 -4.62 1.20
CA GLY A 319 11.75 -6.00 1.36
C GLY A 319 12.34 -6.30 2.74
N SER A 320 12.78 -5.28 3.46
CA SER A 320 13.43 -5.37 4.77
C SER A 320 12.50 -5.04 5.93
N VAL A 321 11.23 -4.71 5.69
CA VAL A 321 10.24 -4.34 6.72
C VAL A 321 10.08 -5.45 7.75
N THR A 322 10.19 -5.09 9.04
CA THR A 322 10.02 -5.98 10.19
C THR A 322 8.74 -5.70 10.96
N VAL A 323 8.24 -4.45 10.93
CA VAL A 323 7.00 -4.03 11.60
C VAL A 323 6.14 -3.22 10.62
N ILE A 324 4.85 -3.51 10.58
CA ILE A 324 3.87 -2.72 9.85
C ILE A 324 2.90 -2.11 10.86
N CYS A 325 2.95 -0.79 11.03
CA CYS A 325 2.03 0.00 11.81
C CYS A 325 0.87 0.45 10.93
N SER A 326 -0.34 0.01 11.22
CA SER A 326 -1.52 0.30 10.38
C SER A 326 -2.63 0.98 11.17
N GLY A 327 -3.24 2.02 10.57
CA GLY A 327 -4.51 2.55 11.01
C GLY A 327 -5.61 1.47 10.95
N LYS A 328 -6.64 1.60 11.79
CA LYS A 328 -7.80 0.72 11.77
C LYS A 328 -8.73 1.08 10.62
N THR A 329 -9.28 2.31 10.67
CA THR A 329 -10.38 2.78 9.83
C THR A 329 -9.92 2.95 8.38
N GLY A 330 -10.65 2.35 7.45
CA GLY A 330 -10.38 2.47 6.02
C GLY A 330 -9.23 1.65 5.48
N THR A 331 -8.28 1.21 6.31
CA THR A 331 -7.13 0.37 5.92
C THR A 331 -7.39 -1.11 6.26
N LEU A 332 -7.62 -1.41 7.54
CA LEU A 332 -7.96 -2.75 8.01
C LEU A 332 -9.46 -3.04 7.89
N THR A 333 -10.29 -2.01 7.92
CA THR A 333 -11.75 -2.07 7.82
C THR A 333 -12.25 -1.43 6.52
N GLU A 334 -13.52 -1.72 6.17
CA GLU A 334 -14.16 -1.20 4.95
C GLU A 334 -14.49 0.31 5.05
N ASN A 335 -14.43 0.90 6.25
CA ASN A 335 -14.91 2.24 6.60
C ASN A 335 -16.37 2.47 6.20
N ARG A 336 -17.16 1.49 6.37
CA ARG A 336 -18.58 1.51 6.11
C ARG A 336 -19.30 0.95 7.32
N MET A 337 -20.06 1.81 8.02
CA MET A 337 -20.91 1.32 9.09
C MET A 337 -21.88 0.27 8.54
N THR A 338 -21.95 -0.87 9.21
CA THR A 338 -22.77 -2.00 8.79
C THR A 338 -23.49 -2.57 9.99
N VAL A 339 -24.79 -2.86 9.84
CA VAL A 339 -25.59 -3.52 10.88
C VAL A 339 -25.14 -4.97 10.97
N SER A 340 -24.63 -5.36 12.12
CA SER A 340 -24.11 -6.71 12.36
C SER A 340 -25.07 -7.56 13.17
N VAL A 341 -25.78 -6.95 14.14
CA VAL A 341 -26.61 -7.64 15.09
C VAL A 341 -27.92 -6.88 15.34
N LEU A 342 -29.02 -7.60 15.39
CA LEU A 342 -30.30 -7.11 15.88
C LEU A 342 -30.65 -7.84 17.19
N ASP A 343 -31.14 -7.11 18.19
CA ASP A 343 -31.70 -7.71 19.41
C ASP A 343 -33.13 -7.23 19.61
N VAL A 344 -34.08 -8.15 19.64
CA VAL A 344 -35.49 -7.88 19.82
C VAL A 344 -36.03 -8.76 20.95
N ALA A 345 -36.39 -8.14 22.06
CA ALA A 345 -36.94 -8.82 23.25
C ALA A 345 -36.06 -10.01 23.72
N GLY A 346 -34.71 -9.86 23.65
CA GLY A 346 -33.73 -10.87 24.01
C GLY A 346 -33.48 -11.95 22.97
N GLN A 347 -34.05 -11.82 21.76
CA GLN A 347 -33.74 -12.66 20.62
C GLN A 347 -32.67 -11.96 19.78
N ARG A 348 -31.48 -12.52 19.79
CA ARG A 348 -30.32 -11.99 19.04
C ARG A 348 -30.26 -12.61 17.65
N ILE A 349 -30.16 -11.76 16.63
CA ILE A 349 -30.05 -12.15 15.23
C ILE A 349 -28.73 -11.59 14.68
N ASP A 350 -27.85 -12.48 14.25
CA ASP A 350 -26.59 -12.11 13.61
C ASP A 350 -26.82 -11.95 12.09
N LEU A 351 -26.50 -10.78 11.60
CA LEU A 351 -26.62 -10.42 10.20
C LEU A 351 -25.27 -10.30 9.50
N THR A 352 -24.16 -10.54 10.17
CA THR A 352 -22.80 -10.25 9.70
C THR A 352 -22.50 -10.84 8.31
N THR A 353 -22.94 -12.07 8.05
CA THR A 353 -22.74 -12.72 6.74
C THR A 353 -23.68 -12.20 5.64
N ARG A 354 -24.88 -11.78 6.01
CA ARG A 354 -25.90 -11.32 5.04
C ARG A 354 -25.65 -9.88 4.57
N MET A 355 -25.10 -9.03 5.44
CA MET A 355 -24.89 -7.61 5.17
C MET A 355 -23.65 -7.31 4.32
N ARG A 356 -22.82 -8.29 4.01
CA ARG A 356 -21.66 -8.15 3.12
C ARG A 356 -22.02 -8.13 1.63
N THR A 357 -23.25 -8.51 1.27
CA THR A 357 -23.69 -8.47 -0.13
C THR A 357 -24.21 -7.07 -0.48
N PRO A 358 -23.78 -6.48 -1.61
CA PRO A 358 -24.28 -5.18 -2.05
C PRO A 358 -25.81 -5.20 -2.26
N VAL A 359 -26.47 -4.08 -1.97
CA VAL A 359 -27.90 -3.89 -2.24
C VAL A 359 -28.08 -3.53 -3.69
N GLY A 360 -28.81 -4.35 -4.44
CA GLY A 360 -29.10 -4.13 -5.87
C GLY A 360 -30.59 -4.14 -6.18
N GLU A 361 -30.97 -3.81 -7.42
CA GLU A 361 -32.37 -3.85 -7.88
C GLU A 361 -33.07 -5.20 -7.64
N LYS A 362 -32.34 -6.29 -7.72
CA LYS A 362 -32.86 -7.64 -7.38
C LYS A 362 -33.38 -7.75 -5.94
N ASN A 363 -32.93 -6.90 -5.03
CA ASN A 363 -33.41 -6.87 -3.66
C ASN A 363 -34.80 -6.19 -3.58
N ARG A 364 -35.16 -5.35 -4.56
CA ARG A 364 -36.48 -4.70 -4.64
C ARG A 364 -37.58 -5.65 -5.10
N GLU A 365 -37.24 -6.63 -5.92
CA GLU A 365 -38.16 -7.67 -6.39
C GLU A 365 -38.35 -8.82 -5.39
N ARG A 366 -37.54 -8.90 -4.34
CA ARG A 366 -37.72 -9.92 -3.31
C ARG A 366 -38.90 -9.53 -2.44
N PRO A 367 -39.95 -10.34 -2.39
CA PRO A 367 -41.00 -10.13 -1.39
C PRO A 367 -40.30 -10.14 -0.02
N PHE A 368 -40.69 -9.20 0.84
CA PHE A 368 -40.24 -9.16 2.23
C PHE A 368 -40.26 -10.59 2.79
N LEU A 369 -39.10 -11.09 3.20
CA LEU A 369 -38.96 -12.49 3.61
C LEU A 369 -39.90 -12.74 4.77
N LEU A 370 -41.01 -13.44 4.51
CA LEU A 370 -42.03 -13.92 5.44
C LEU A 370 -41.46 -14.79 6.61
N CYS A 371 -40.15 -14.98 6.64
CA CYS A 371 -39.42 -15.79 7.61
C CYS A 371 -38.82 -15.00 8.78
N GLN A 372 -38.96 -13.65 8.83
CA GLN A 372 -38.49 -12.87 9.99
C GLN A 372 -39.60 -12.65 11.00
N PRO A 373 -39.33 -12.70 12.32
CA PRO A 373 -40.32 -12.33 13.33
C PRO A 373 -40.87 -10.93 13.03
N PRO A 374 -42.17 -10.68 13.15
CA PRO A 374 -42.80 -9.38 12.90
C PRO A 374 -42.15 -8.22 13.66
N SER A 375 -41.63 -8.50 14.85
CA SER A 375 -40.92 -7.51 15.68
C SER A 375 -39.59 -7.05 15.07
N VAL A 376 -38.89 -7.92 14.33
CA VAL A 376 -37.64 -7.53 13.61
C VAL A 376 -37.95 -6.62 12.46
N ALA A 377 -39.04 -6.91 11.74
CA ALA A 377 -39.51 -6.10 10.66
C ALA A 377 -39.91 -4.68 11.17
N LEU A 378 -40.58 -4.63 12.31
CA LEU A 378 -40.94 -3.35 12.97
C LEU A 378 -39.69 -2.58 13.40
N LEU A 379 -38.66 -3.25 13.95
CA LEU A 379 -37.38 -2.62 14.31
C LEU A 379 -36.71 -1.96 13.10
N LEU A 380 -36.61 -2.70 11.98
CA LEU A 380 -36.00 -2.20 10.74
C LEU A 380 -36.85 -1.07 10.13
N ALA A 381 -38.18 -1.19 10.09
CA ALA A 381 -39.06 -0.15 9.59
C ALA A 381 -38.95 1.14 10.42
N GLY A 382 -38.97 1.03 11.76
CA GLY A 382 -38.78 2.17 12.64
C GLY A 382 -37.41 2.83 12.48
N SER A 383 -36.36 2.04 12.33
CA SER A 383 -34.99 2.52 12.06
C SER A 383 -34.89 3.29 10.73
N THR A 384 -35.67 2.88 9.73
CA THR A 384 -35.67 3.47 8.38
C THR A 384 -36.55 4.72 8.31
N LEU A 385 -37.70 4.73 8.96
CA LEU A 385 -38.62 5.86 8.99
C LEU A 385 -38.08 7.01 9.85
N CYS A 386 -37.44 6.72 10.98
CA CYS A 386 -36.74 7.68 11.81
C CYS A 386 -35.30 7.88 11.31
N ASN A 387 -35.15 8.40 10.08
CA ASN A 387 -33.84 8.43 9.40
C ASN A 387 -33.82 9.48 8.28
N ASN A 388 -32.69 10.18 8.11
CA ASN A 388 -32.49 11.20 7.08
C ASN A 388 -31.61 10.73 5.92
N ALA A 389 -30.87 9.63 6.06
CA ALA A 389 -30.08 9.08 4.97
C ALA A 389 -30.96 8.55 3.82
N LEU A 390 -30.43 8.64 2.61
CA LEU A 390 -31.08 8.19 1.37
C LEU A 390 -30.26 7.07 0.71
N LEU A 391 -30.93 6.28 -0.15
CA LEU A 391 -30.26 5.31 -1.02
C LEU A 391 -30.26 5.84 -2.44
N GLU A 392 -29.07 5.98 -3.01
CA GLU A 392 -28.85 6.39 -4.41
C GLU A 392 -28.14 5.29 -5.18
N PRO A 393 -28.36 5.18 -6.49
CA PRO A 393 -27.57 4.27 -7.34
C PRO A 393 -26.08 4.62 -7.21
N ASP A 394 -25.23 3.59 -7.16
CA ASP A 394 -23.79 3.77 -7.15
C ASP A 394 -23.32 4.31 -8.50
N GLN A 395 -22.39 5.28 -8.50
CA GLN A 395 -21.92 5.91 -9.74
C GLN A 395 -21.07 4.95 -10.59
N ASP A 396 -20.28 4.08 -9.93
CA ASP A 396 -19.40 3.13 -10.61
C ASP A 396 -20.15 1.84 -11.01
N GLU A 397 -21.11 1.41 -10.19
CA GLU A 397 -21.92 0.22 -10.43
C GLU A 397 -23.43 0.52 -10.29
N PRO A 398 -24.09 1.08 -11.33
CA PRO A 398 -25.47 1.56 -11.26
C PRO A 398 -26.53 0.51 -10.86
N LEU A 399 -26.17 -0.77 -10.87
CA LEU A 399 -27.03 -1.86 -10.41
C LEU A 399 -27.10 -1.99 -8.89
N TYR A 400 -26.22 -1.29 -8.17
CA TYR A 400 -26.14 -1.29 -6.71
C TYR A 400 -26.47 0.08 -6.15
N PHE A 401 -26.77 0.12 -4.86
CA PHE A 401 -27.14 1.35 -4.15
C PHE A 401 -26.11 1.67 -3.08
N ARG A 402 -25.81 2.95 -2.93
CA ARG A 402 -25.02 3.50 -1.82
C ARG A 402 -25.92 4.33 -0.91
N ALA A 403 -25.56 4.39 0.37
CA ALA A 403 -26.23 5.27 1.29
C ALA A 403 -25.56 6.66 1.28
N VAL A 404 -26.38 7.70 1.21
CA VAL A 404 -25.95 9.11 1.27
C VAL A 404 -26.52 9.73 2.54
N GLY A 405 -25.67 10.41 3.33
CA GLY A 405 -25.99 10.99 4.61
C GLY A 405 -25.11 10.48 5.77
N ASP A 406 -25.56 10.60 7.01
CA ASP A 406 -24.80 10.09 8.17
C ASP A 406 -24.52 8.59 8.04
N PRO A 407 -23.26 8.12 8.24
CA PRO A 407 -22.90 6.72 8.07
C PRO A 407 -23.68 5.74 8.96
N THR A 408 -24.07 6.17 10.16
CA THR A 408 -24.86 5.35 11.07
C THR A 408 -26.30 5.20 10.55
N GLU A 409 -26.86 6.28 10.06
CA GLU A 409 -28.19 6.32 9.44
C GLU A 409 -28.21 5.53 8.14
N GLY A 410 -27.18 5.69 7.32
CA GLY A 410 -26.98 4.93 6.09
C GLY A 410 -26.93 3.41 6.31
N ALA A 411 -26.27 2.97 7.38
CA ALA A 411 -26.21 1.55 7.75
C ALA A 411 -27.59 0.97 8.03
N LEU A 412 -28.46 1.73 8.70
CA LEU A 412 -29.84 1.30 9.03
C LEU A 412 -30.71 1.18 7.78
N VAL A 413 -30.66 2.18 6.89
CA VAL A 413 -31.43 2.17 5.62
C VAL A 413 -30.94 1.05 4.70
N MET A 414 -29.63 0.85 4.62
CA MET A 414 -29.04 -0.24 3.85
C MET A 414 -29.46 -1.62 4.37
N ALA A 415 -29.45 -1.82 5.70
CA ALA A 415 -29.85 -3.07 6.32
C ALA A 415 -31.33 -3.39 6.05
N SER A 416 -32.18 -2.38 6.09
CA SER A 416 -33.61 -2.52 5.80
C SER A 416 -33.85 -2.85 4.32
N ALA A 417 -33.19 -2.17 3.42
CA ALA A 417 -33.31 -2.42 1.97
C ALA A 417 -32.83 -3.82 1.57
N GLN A 418 -31.79 -4.34 2.22
CA GLN A 418 -31.33 -5.73 2.01
C GLN A 418 -32.40 -6.77 2.40
N GLN A 419 -33.26 -6.43 3.35
CA GLN A 419 -34.39 -7.27 3.76
C GLN A 419 -35.67 -6.96 2.96
N GLY A 420 -35.59 -6.10 1.93
CA GLY A 420 -36.74 -5.74 1.10
C GLY A 420 -37.61 -4.58 1.62
N LEU A 421 -37.15 -3.89 2.66
CA LEU A 421 -37.83 -2.72 3.24
C LEU A 421 -37.17 -1.43 2.71
N TRP A 422 -37.71 -0.89 1.65
CA TRP A 422 -37.21 0.35 1.05
C TRP A 422 -37.78 1.58 1.68
N LYS A 423 -36.95 2.57 1.98
CA LYS A 423 -37.33 3.82 2.65
C LYS A 423 -38.43 4.54 1.87
N ALA A 424 -38.25 4.68 0.55
CA ALA A 424 -39.22 5.37 -0.30
C ALA A 424 -40.61 4.71 -0.29
N ASP A 425 -40.68 3.37 -0.26
CA ASP A 425 -41.93 2.63 -0.22
C ASP A 425 -42.61 2.78 1.18
N LEU A 426 -41.80 2.76 2.25
CA LEU A 426 -42.30 2.99 3.62
C LEU A 426 -42.80 4.42 3.83
N GLU A 427 -42.10 5.44 3.34
CA GLU A 427 -42.51 6.85 3.45
C GLU A 427 -43.72 7.17 2.58
N TYR A 428 -43.90 6.48 1.44
CA TYR A 428 -45.12 6.59 0.66
C TYR A 428 -46.35 6.09 1.42
N LEU A 429 -46.22 5.01 2.17
CA LEU A 429 -47.30 4.44 2.97
C LEU A 429 -47.50 5.16 4.30
N LEU A 430 -46.45 5.67 4.89
CA LEU A 430 -46.37 6.36 6.18
C LEU A 430 -45.66 7.70 6.03
N PRO A 431 -46.28 8.71 5.41
CA PRO A 431 -45.65 9.99 5.19
C PRO A 431 -45.20 10.64 6.49
N ARG A 432 -43.98 11.15 6.52
CA ARG A 432 -43.46 11.95 7.64
C ARG A 432 -44.17 13.29 7.69
N ILE A 433 -44.62 13.69 8.85
CA ILE A 433 -45.36 14.95 9.08
C ILE A 433 -44.55 15.90 9.93
N ALA A 434 -43.85 15.40 10.94
CA ALA A 434 -43.07 16.22 11.85
C ALA A 434 -41.82 15.46 12.30
N GLU A 435 -40.85 16.22 12.81
CA GLU A 435 -39.57 15.72 13.31
C GLU A 435 -39.14 16.50 14.54
N VAL A 436 -38.61 15.78 15.51
CA VAL A 436 -37.84 16.33 16.63
C VAL A 436 -36.38 15.92 16.37
N PRO A 437 -35.50 16.84 15.93
CA PRO A 437 -34.16 16.51 15.49
C PRO A 437 -33.27 16.01 16.63
N TYR A 438 -32.21 15.29 16.29
CA TYR A 438 -31.22 14.83 17.26
C TYR A 438 -30.55 16.01 17.97
N THR A 439 -30.40 15.90 19.29
CA THR A 439 -29.52 16.79 20.07
C THR A 439 -28.63 16.01 21.01
N SER A 440 -27.42 16.48 21.26
CA SER A 440 -26.45 15.83 22.16
C SER A 440 -26.94 15.70 23.60
N GLN A 441 -27.83 16.59 24.04
CA GLN A 441 -28.43 16.55 25.38
C GLN A 441 -29.44 15.41 25.50
N ARG A 442 -30.33 15.24 24.50
CA ARG A 442 -31.39 14.22 24.51
C ARG A 442 -30.89 12.88 23.99
N GLN A 443 -29.83 12.86 23.16
CA GLN A 443 -29.22 11.69 22.53
C GLN A 443 -30.22 10.80 21.76
N ARG A 444 -31.29 11.40 21.21
CA ARG A 444 -32.32 10.75 20.42
C ARG A 444 -32.93 11.68 19.39
N MET A 445 -33.51 11.10 18.36
CA MET A 445 -34.26 11.73 17.29
C MET A 445 -35.64 11.06 17.21
N THR A 446 -36.68 11.85 16.93
CA THR A 446 -38.05 11.34 16.83
C THR A 446 -38.69 11.85 15.54
N THR A 447 -39.39 10.98 14.80
CA THR A 447 -40.17 11.33 13.61
C THR A 447 -41.60 10.91 13.77
N ILE A 448 -42.56 11.74 13.32
CA ILE A 448 -43.99 11.47 13.39
C ILE A 448 -44.53 11.23 11.98
N HIS A 449 -45.23 10.10 11.84
CA HIS A 449 -45.77 9.65 10.57
C HIS A 449 -47.29 9.52 10.61
N LYS A 450 -47.94 9.82 9.48
CA LYS A 450 -49.37 9.59 9.32
C LYS A 450 -49.66 8.11 9.23
N PHE A 451 -50.55 7.63 10.09
CA PHE A 451 -50.94 6.21 10.10
C PHE A 451 -52.13 5.96 9.16
N PRO A 452 -52.11 4.93 8.29
CA PRO A 452 -53.23 4.67 7.35
C PRO A 452 -54.52 4.41 8.08
N SER A 453 -55.62 5.01 7.60
CA SER A 453 -56.95 4.79 8.16
C SER A 453 -57.68 3.52 7.62
N ASN A 454 -57.10 2.87 6.60
CA ASN A 454 -57.69 1.71 5.96
C ASN A 454 -56.77 0.50 6.04
N ALA A 455 -57.26 -0.62 6.56
CA ALA A 455 -56.52 -1.87 6.72
C ALA A 455 -55.81 -2.36 5.42
N SER A 456 -56.42 -2.13 4.24
CA SER A 456 -55.83 -2.56 2.96
C SER A 456 -54.58 -1.78 2.52
N ARG A 457 -54.24 -0.68 3.21
CA ARG A 457 -53.06 0.14 2.93
C ARG A 457 -51.94 -0.03 3.96
N ILE A 458 -52.11 -0.94 4.91
CA ILE A 458 -51.14 -1.14 5.96
C ILE A 458 -50.04 -2.07 5.45
N PRO A 459 -48.75 -1.64 5.57
CA PRO A 459 -47.64 -2.53 5.28
C PRO A 459 -47.71 -3.79 6.20
N CYS A 460 -47.45 -4.98 5.67
CA CYS A 460 -47.44 -6.22 6.43
C CYS A 460 -46.54 -6.16 7.69
N VAL A 461 -45.50 -5.30 7.64
CA VAL A 461 -44.59 -5.00 8.76
C VAL A 461 -45.31 -4.41 9.97
N LEU A 462 -46.41 -3.69 9.77
CA LEU A 462 -47.19 -3.00 10.80
C LEU A 462 -48.52 -3.69 11.11
N GLU A 463 -48.82 -4.82 10.49
CA GLU A 463 -50.06 -5.55 10.76
C GLU A 463 -50.24 -5.90 12.24
N THR A 464 -49.17 -6.31 12.90
CA THR A 464 -49.22 -6.64 14.35
C THR A 464 -49.48 -5.38 15.20
N VAL A 465 -48.97 -4.24 14.82
CA VAL A 465 -49.23 -2.93 15.46
C VAL A 465 -50.67 -2.51 15.20
N TRP A 466 -51.15 -2.69 13.98
CA TRP A 466 -52.56 -2.40 13.63
C TRP A 466 -53.52 -3.21 14.46
N HIS A 467 -53.42 -4.56 14.48
CA HIS A 467 -54.29 -5.44 15.25
C HIS A 467 -54.23 -5.20 16.76
N TRP A 468 -53.06 -4.79 17.26
CA TRP A 468 -52.94 -4.36 18.64
C TRP A 468 -53.62 -3.01 18.89
N SER A 469 -53.51 -2.08 17.94
CA SER A 469 -54.11 -0.75 18.05
C SER A 469 -55.66 -0.75 18.01
N GLU A 470 -56.27 -1.70 17.28
CA GLU A 470 -57.73 -1.85 17.26
C GLU A 470 -58.29 -2.12 18.67
N LYS A 471 -57.48 -2.67 19.61
CA LYS A 471 -57.84 -2.94 20.98
C LYS A 471 -57.74 -1.76 21.90
N ILE A 472 -56.88 -0.80 21.59
CA ILE A 472 -56.63 0.38 22.46
C ILE A 472 -57.25 1.69 21.93
N GLY A 473 -57.82 1.69 20.72
CA GLY A 473 -58.44 2.85 20.08
C GLY A 473 -57.76 3.18 18.73
N ARG A 474 -58.52 3.85 17.84
CA ARG A 474 -57.99 4.23 16.50
C ARG A 474 -56.80 5.16 16.62
N ILE A 475 -55.68 4.73 16.03
CA ILE A 475 -54.45 5.50 15.89
C ILE A 475 -54.58 6.40 14.64
N SER A 476 -54.23 7.64 14.78
CA SER A 476 -54.15 8.61 13.64
C SER A 476 -52.71 8.79 13.13
N HIS A 477 -51.74 8.68 14.05
CA HIS A 477 -50.33 8.88 13.79
C HIS A 477 -49.48 7.89 14.56
N ILE A 478 -48.25 7.68 14.12
CA ILE A 478 -47.27 6.85 14.82
C ILE A 478 -45.95 7.66 14.91
N ALA A 479 -45.39 7.74 16.09
CA ALA A 479 -44.04 8.29 16.28
C ALA A 479 -43.01 7.17 16.38
N PHE A 480 -41.88 7.30 15.69
CA PHE A 480 -40.71 6.47 15.86
C PHE A 480 -39.59 7.30 16.45
N THR A 481 -38.87 6.72 17.41
CA THR A 481 -37.68 7.33 17.99
C THR A 481 -36.51 6.38 17.93
N LYS A 482 -35.31 6.92 17.65
CA LYS A 482 -34.03 6.20 17.72
C LYS A 482 -33.02 7.01 18.53
N GLY A 483 -32.16 6.32 19.27
CA GLY A 483 -31.16 6.99 20.11
C GLY A 483 -30.28 6.03 20.87
N THR A 484 -29.52 6.57 21.83
CA THR A 484 -28.77 5.70 22.76
C THR A 484 -29.76 4.89 23.60
N VAL A 485 -29.38 3.64 23.89
CA VAL A 485 -30.28 2.72 24.61
C VAL A 485 -30.71 3.30 25.94
N ASN A 486 -29.79 3.93 26.69
CA ASN A 486 -30.11 4.53 27.99
C ASN A 486 -31.13 5.67 27.86
N SER A 487 -30.89 6.61 26.91
CA SER A 487 -31.81 7.72 26.66
C SER A 487 -33.22 7.27 26.25
N LEU A 488 -33.33 6.13 25.56
CA LEU A 488 -34.63 5.57 25.20
C LEU A 488 -35.32 4.86 26.40
N LEU A 489 -34.57 4.18 27.24
CA LEU A 489 -35.12 3.53 28.43
C LEU A 489 -35.75 4.56 29.40
N ASP A 490 -35.20 5.80 29.45
CA ASP A 490 -35.74 6.87 30.27
C ASP A 490 -37.15 7.38 29.82
N VAL A 491 -37.51 7.18 28.54
CA VAL A 491 -38.78 7.62 27.96
C VAL A 491 -39.70 6.48 27.56
N CYS A 492 -39.30 5.23 27.78
CA CYS A 492 -40.08 4.05 27.48
C CYS A 492 -40.81 3.54 28.73
N SER A 493 -42.12 3.41 28.64
CA SER A 493 -42.95 2.76 29.69
C SER A 493 -43.25 1.30 29.39
N HIS A 494 -43.13 0.87 28.12
CA HIS A 494 -43.47 -0.47 27.66
C HIS A 494 -42.38 -1.07 26.77
N ILE A 495 -42.43 -2.40 26.58
CA ILE A 495 -41.60 -3.16 25.66
C ILE A 495 -42.50 -3.98 24.72
N TRP A 496 -42.11 -4.09 23.43
CA TRP A 496 -42.82 -4.85 22.42
C TRP A 496 -42.37 -6.31 22.39
N ILE A 497 -43.29 -7.22 22.80
CA ILE A 497 -43.02 -8.66 22.87
C ILE A 497 -44.16 -9.41 22.20
N ASN A 498 -43.83 -10.20 21.17
CA ASN A 498 -44.78 -11.09 20.49
C ASN A 498 -46.08 -10.41 20.03
N GLY A 499 -45.95 -9.20 19.45
CA GLY A 499 -47.10 -8.45 18.93
C GLY A 499 -47.93 -7.72 19.99
N GLN A 500 -47.43 -7.53 21.19
CA GLN A 500 -48.11 -6.84 22.28
C GLN A 500 -47.17 -5.92 23.05
N ALA A 501 -47.65 -4.76 23.47
CA ALA A 501 -46.97 -3.91 24.42
C ALA A 501 -47.14 -4.48 25.84
N LYS A 502 -46.02 -4.75 26.51
CA LYS A 502 -45.98 -5.16 27.92
C LYS A 502 -45.27 -4.10 28.76
N PRO A 503 -45.63 -3.93 30.04
CA PRO A 503 -44.93 -2.95 30.89
C PRO A 503 -43.43 -3.25 30.95
N LEU A 504 -42.63 -2.17 30.87
CA LEU A 504 -41.18 -2.25 31.00
C LEU A 504 -40.79 -2.40 32.48
N THR A 505 -40.78 -3.68 32.95
CA THR A 505 -40.40 -4.00 34.32
C THR A 505 -38.91 -3.85 34.54
N GLU A 506 -38.48 -3.74 35.80
CA GLU A 506 -37.06 -3.68 36.15
C GLU A 506 -36.21 -4.88 35.66
N ILE A 507 -36.86 -6.05 35.52
CA ILE A 507 -36.25 -7.24 34.95
C ILE A 507 -35.87 -7.00 33.48
N TRP A 508 -36.79 -6.43 32.69
CA TRP A 508 -36.55 -6.11 31.30
C TRP A 508 -35.55 -4.97 31.14
N HIS A 509 -35.64 -3.94 31.98
CA HIS A 509 -34.67 -2.84 32.01
C HIS A 509 -33.24 -3.36 32.22
N ARG A 510 -33.05 -4.22 33.24
CA ARG A 510 -31.77 -4.89 33.53
C ARG A 510 -31.31 -5.77 32.36
N HIS A 511 -32.24 -6.56 31.78
CA HIS A 511 -31.91 -7.42 30.65
C HIS A 511 -31.39 -6.60 29.44
N ILE A 512 -32.09 -5.55 29.06
CA ILE A 512 -31.69 -4.65 27.96
C ILE A 512 -30.32 -4.02 28.25
N SER A 513 -30.12 -3.49 29.47
CA SER A 513 -28.84 -2.84 29.86
C SER A 513 -27.67 -3.84 29.86
N VAL A 514 -27.86 -5.07 30.30
CA VAL A 514 -26.84 -6.14 30.25
C VAL A 514 -26.52 -6.49 28.78
N THR A 515 -27.53 -6.67 27.93
CA THR A 515 -27.35 -6.98 26.51
C THR A 515 -26.67 -5.84 25.78
N TYR A 516 -27.07 -4.59 26.05
CA TYR A 516 -26.41 -3.40 25.55
C TYR A 516 -24.92 -3.40 25.90
N SER A 517 -24.60 -3.62 27.19
CA SER A 517 -23.19 -3.64 27.65
C SER A 517 -22.39 -4.75 26.98
N GLN A 518 -22.96 -5.93 26.77
CA GLN A 518 -22.30 -7.03 26.05
C GLN A 518 -22.04 -6.69 24.59
N LEU A 519 -23.02 -6.10 23.91
CA LEU A 519 -22.85 -5.66 22.52
C LEU A 519 -21.78 -4.57 22.39
N ALA A 520 -21.77 -3.60 23.30
CA ALA A 520 -20.77 -2.54 23.36
C ALA A 520 -19.36 -3.08 23.68
N GLN A 521 -19.24 -4.05 24.60
CA GLN A 521 -17.97 -4.73 24.89
C GLN A 521 -17.43 -5.53 23.69
N ASN A 522 -18.31 -5.99 22.80
CA ASN A 522 -17.94 -6.59 21.53
C ASN A 522 -17.60 -5.57 20.43
N GLY A 523 -17.37 -4.31 20.79
CA GLY A 523 -16.96 -3.25 19.85
C GLY A 523 -18.07 -2.74 18.93
N LEU A 524 -19.33 -3.07 19.21
CA LEU A 524 -20.46 -2.60 18.42
C LEU A 524 -20.94 -1.23 18.91
N ARG A 525 -21.26 -0.36 17.98
CA ARG A 525 -22.06 0.84 18.23
C ARG A 525 -23.54 0.40 18.31
N VAL A 526 -24.17 0.58 19.44
CA VAL A 526 -25.53 0.10 19.68
C VAL A 526 -26.50 1.27 19.70
N MET A 527 -27.59 1.14 18.95
CA MET A 527 -28.70 2.08 18.88
C MET A 527 -30.00 1.40 19.25
N GLY A 528 -30.80 2.02 20.10
CA GLY A 528 -32.14 1.58 20.41
C GLY A 528 -33.16 2.19 19.46
N VAL A 529 -34.30 1.52 19.30
CA VAL A 529 -35.46 1.99 18.54
C VAL A 529 -36.73 1.72 19.33
N ALA A 530 -37.62 2.72 19.37
CA ALA A 530 -38.92 2.62 20.01
C ALA A 530 -40.01 3.29 19.18
N PHE A 531 -41.26 3.04 19.47
CA PHE A 531 -42.39 3.67 18.81
C PHE A 531 -43.47 4.09 19.82
N ARG A 532 -44.33 5.04 19.44
CA ARG A 532 -45.52 5.45 20.20
C ARG A 532 -46.70 5.66 19.25
N PRO A 533 -47.85 5.02 19.47
CA PRO A 533 -49.08 5.33 18.76
C PRO A 533 -49.68 6.63 19.28
N LEU A 534 -50.18 7.49 18.39
CA LEU A 534 -50.78 8.80 18.72
C LEU A 534 -52.23 8.83 18.23
N GLN A 535 -53.16 9.27 19.09
CA GLN A 535 -54.59 9.34 18.76
C GLN A 535 -54.97 10.72 18.19
N SER A 536 -54.27 11.78 18.60
CA SER A 536 -54.54 13.16 18.14
C SER A 536 -53.27 13.97 17.88
N ALA A 537 -53.41 15.09 17.13
CA ALA A 537 -52.30 15.98 16.87
C ALA A 537 -51.88 16.81 18.11
N GLN A 538 -52.70 16.92 19.13
CA GLN A 538 -52.38 17.61 20.40
C GLN A 538 -51.31 16.88 21.23
N GLU A 539 -51.04 15.63 20.97
CA GLU A 539 -50.03 14.82 21.66
C GLU A 539 -48.59 15.08 21.14
N TRP A 540 -48.43 16.01 20.19
CA TRP A 540 -47.11 16.30 19.57
C TRP A 540 -46.18 17.13 20.46
N GLU A 541 -46.76 18.00 21.39
CA GLU A 541 -45.97 18.82 22.29
C GLU A 541 -45.17 17.97 23.29
N ASP A 542 -45.73 16.81 23.71
CA ASP A 542 -45.10 15.84 24.63
C ASP A 542 -44.87 14.50 24.00
N VAL A 543 -44.46 14.50 22.73
CA VAL A 543 -44.28 13.21 21.95
C VAL A 543 -43.25 12.26 22.55
N GLU A 544 -42.21 12.81 23.19
CA GLU A 544 -41.08 12.03 23.70
C GLU A 544 -41.30 11.45 25.11
N GLN A 545 -42.48 10.93 25.35
CA GLN A 545 -42.86 10.17 26.59
C GLN A 545 -43.62 8.92 26.23
N ASP A 546 -43.70 7.96 27.14
CA ASP A 546 -44.50 6.74 27.02
C ASP A 546 -44.25 5.90 25.75
N PHE A 547 -42.99 5.81 25.29
CA PHE A 547 -42.63 4.99 24.17
C PHE A 547 -42.69 3.48 24.51
N ILE A 548 -42.86 2.67 23.47
CA ILE A 548 -42.78 1.21 23.48
C ILE A 548 -41.43 0.79 22.87
N PHE A 549 -40.54 0.26 23.67
CA PHE A 549 -39.22 -0.17 23.23
C PHE A 549 -39.36 -1.38 22.31
N ILE A 550 -38.78 -1.31 21.06
CA ILE A 550 -38.84 -2.41 20.08
C ILE A 550 -37.62 -3.30 20.23
N GLY A 551 -36.42 -2.72 20.23
CA GLY A 551 -35.18 -3.47 20.24
C GLY A 551 -33.96 -2.60 20.02
N MET A 552 -32.82 -3.26 19.79
CA MET A 552 -31.51 -2.67 19.59
C MET A 552 -30.89 -3.12 18.27
N VAL A 553 -30.12 -2.21 17.66
CA VAL A 553 -29.34 -2.46 16.47
C VAL A 553 -27.88 -2.27 16.82
N GLY A 554 -27.06 -3.31 16.64
CA GLY A 554 -25.61 -3.25 16.80
C GLY A 554 -24.92 -3.13 15.44
N MET A 555 -24.02 -2.16 15.34
CA MET A 555 -23.33 -1.79 14.11
C MET A 555 -21.83 -1.72 14.34
N ASN A 556 -21.04 -2.02 13.33
CA ASN A 556 -19.59 -1.82 13.32
C ASN A 556 -19.10 -1.51 11.89
N ASP A 557 -17.86 -1.08 11.81
CA ASP A 557 -17.11 -1.02 10.57
C ASP A 557 -16.38 -2.37 10.41
N PRO A 558 -16.81 -3.25 9.49
CA PRO A 558 -16.30 -4.61 9.40
C PRO A 558 -14.86 -4.64 8.87
N ALA A 559 -14.08 -5.60 9.32
CA ALA A 559 -12.78 -5.87 8.75
C ALA A 559 -12.91 -6.31 7.29
N ARG A 560 -11.99 -5.85 6.43
CA ARG A 560 -11.92 -6.31 5.03
C ARG A 560 -11.64 -7.82 5.00
N PRO A 561 -12.30 -8.60 4.13
CA PRO A 561 -12.19 -10.07 4.12
C PRO A 561 -10.76 -10.60 3.96
N GLU A 562 -9.95 -9.93 3.15
CA GLU A 562 -8.59 -10.32 2.81
C GLU A 562 -7.54 -9.96 3.88
N VAL A 563 -7.87 -9.07 4.82
CA VAL A 563 -6.90 -8.55 5.80
C VAL A 563 -6.42 -9.64 6.75
N ARG A 564 -7.30 -10.54 7.16
CA ARG A 564 -6.92 -11.65 8.05
C ARG A 564 -5.84 -12.53 7.44
N ASP A 565 -5.99 -12.90 6.17
CA ASP A 565 -5.02 -13.74 5.46
C ASP A 565 -3.71 -12.98 5.23
N ALA A 566 -3.80 -11.67 4.95
CA ALA A 566 -2.64 -10.80 4.83
C ALA A 566 -1.85 -10.69 6.15
N VAL A 567 -2.53 -10.54 7.29
CA VAL A 567 -1.92 -10.52 8.64
C VAL A 567 -1.25 -11.85 8.95
N LEU A 568 -1.89 -12.97 8.65
CA LEU A 568 -1.29 -14.30 8.84
C LEU A 568 -0.05 -14.49 7.96
N THR A 569 -0.09 -14.00 6.72
CA THR A 569 1.06 -14.00 5.82
C THR A 569 2.22 -13.16 6.37
N CYS A 570 1.95 -11.97 6.93
CA CYS A 570 2.95 -11.14 7.60
C CYS A 570 3.62 -11.90 8.74
N LYS A 571 2.82 -12.50 9.63
CA LYS A 571 3.35 -13.28 10.77
C LYS A 571 4.20 -14.46 10.32
N GLY A 572 3.75 -15.20 9.29
CA GLY A 572 4.52 -16.29 8.68
C GLY A 572 5.84 -15.82 8.06
N ALA A 573 5.86 -14.59 7.58
CA ALA A 573 7.02 -13.92 7.02
C ALA A 573 7.95 -13.25 8.05
N GLY A 574 7.67 -13.40 9.36
CA GLY A 574 8.42 -12.77 10.44
C GLY A 574 8.23 -11.25 10.51
N ILE A 575 7.11 -10.73 9.97
CA ILE A 575 6.73 -9.32 10.04
C ILE A 575 5.66 -9.18 11.11
N ARG A 576 5.83 -8.20 11.98
CA ARG A 576 4.89 -7.91 13.06
C ARG A 576 3.89 -6.85 12.65
N PRO A 577 2.60 -7.18 12.48
CA PRO A 577 1.57 -6.17 12.28
C PRO A 577 1.17 -5.55 13.63
N VAL A 578 1.05 -4.23 13.65
CA VAL A 578 0.67 -3.40 14.79
C VAL A 578 -0.49 -2.50 14.38
N MET A 579 -1.54 -2.46 15.19
CA MET A 579 -2.69 -1.57 14.98
C MET A 579 -2.52 -0.28 15.79
N ILE A 580 -2.68 0.87 15.14
CA ILE A 580 -2.65 2.19 15.76
C ILE A 580 -3.95 2.92 15.40
N THR A 581 -4.77 3.29 16.39
CA THR A 581 -6.09 3.88 16.13
C THR A 581 -6.48 4.94 17.15
N GLY A 582 -7.26 5.94 16.71
CA GLY A 582 -7.95 6.88 17.60
C GLY A 582 -9.18 6.30 18.29
N ASP A 583 -9.61 5.09 17.93
CA ASP A 583 -10.82 4.45 18.45
C ASP A 583 -10.70 4.02 19.92
N HIS A 584 -11.87 3.72 20.48
CA HIS A 584 -11.98 3.16 21.83
C HIS A 584 -11.27 1.80 21.95
N PRO A 585 -10.57 1.52 23.07
CA PRO A 585 -9.78 0.29 23.25
C PRO A 585 -10.55 -1.01 23.00
N LEU A 586 -11.83 -1.10 23.40
CA LEU A 586 -12.66 -2.28 23.18
C LEU A 586 -12.93 -2.54 21.71
N THR A 587 -13.20 -1.49 20.93
CA THR A 587 -13.41 -1.60 19.48
C THR A 587 -12.12 -2.02 18.78
N ALA A 588 -10.99 -1.40 19.16
CA ALA A 588 -9.68 -1.77 18.64
C ALA A 588 -9.32 -3.23 18.95
N GLN A 589 -9.63 -3.70 20.17
CA GLN A 589 -9.40 -5.09 20.59
C GLN A 589 -10.24 -6.08 19.77
N PHE A 590 -11.51 -5.76 19.56
CA PHE A 590 -12.41 -6.61 18.78
C PHE A 590 -11.88 -6.80 17.34
N ILE A 591 -11.59 -5.73 16.64
CA ILE A 591 -11.06 -5.78 15.28
C ILE A 591 -9.69 -6.47 15.25
N ALA A 592 -8.78 -6.18 16.19
CA ALA A 592 -7.47 -6.82 16.25
C ALA A 592 -7.55 -8.34 16.43
N ARG A 593 -8.54 -8.83 17.17
CA ARG A 593 -8.84 -10.29 17.28
C ARG A 593 -9.40 -10.84 15.99
N GLU A 594 -10.37 -10.16 15.38
CA GLU A 594 -11.00 -10.58 14.13
C GLU A 594 -9.97 -10.75 13.02
N VAL A 595 -9.07 -9.76 12.84
CA VAL A 595 -8.00 -9.81 11.84
C VAL A 595 -6.76 -10.58 12.29
N SER A 596 -6.77 -11.17 13.49
CA SER A 596 -5.67 -11.97 14.04
C SER A 596 -4.37 -11.18 14.30
N ILE A 597 -4.42 -9.86 14.49
CA ILE A 597 -3.27 -9.05 14.90
C ILE A 597 -2.87 -9.40 16.34
N ALA A 598 -3.83 -9.42 17.28
CA ALA A 598 -3.60 -9.79 18.66
C ALA A 598 -4.67 -10.78 19.14
N THR A 599 -4.24 -11.92 19.64
CA THR A 599 -5.14 -12.90 20.28
C THR A 599 -5.27 -12.64 21.78
N ASN A 600 -4.18 -12.28 22.46
CA ASN A 600 -4.11 -12.01 23.92
C ASN A 600 -3.14 -10.84 24.24
N GLY A 601 -2.84 -9.94 23.29
CA GLY A 601 -1.86 -8.88 23.48
C GLY A 601 -2.34 -7.74 24.40
N ARG A 602 -1.37 -7.09 25.05
CA ARG A 602 -1.59 -5.86 25.81
C ARG A 602 -2.00 -4.74 24.85
N ILE A 603 -2.99 -3.95 25.26
CA ILE A 603 -3.41 -2.73 24.57
C ILE A 603 -2.85 -1.58 25.38
N LEU A 604 -2.24 -0.60 24.72
CA LEU A 604 -1.86 0.66 25.34
C LEU A 604 -2.77 1.78 24.86
N THR A 605 -3.19 2.61 25.81
CA THR A 605 -3.97 3.83 25.54
C THR A 605 -3.07 5.06 25.56
N SER A 606 -3.60 6.19 25.03
CA SER A 606 -2.91 7.48 25.05
C SER A 606 -2.49 7.91 26.45
N ASP A 607 -3.36 7.70 27.44
CA ASP A 607 -3.11 8.08 28.83
C ASP A 607 -1.95 7.25 29.43
N GLU A 608 -1.92 5.96 29.14
CA GLU A 608 -0.83 5.08 29.57
C GLU A 608 0.48 5.43 28.85
N LEU A 609 0.44 5.73 27.54
CA LEU A 609 1.61 6.15 26.78
C LEU A 609 2.24 7.43 27.33
N SER A 610 1.41 8.44 27.67
CA SER A 610 1.87 9.73 28.21
C SER A 610 2.50 9.61 29.60
N GLN A 611 2.18 8.57 30.37
CA GLN A 611 2.71 8.34 31.72
C GLN A 611 3.98 7.48 31.74
N LEU A 612 4.27 6.75 30.67
CA LEU A 612 5.41 5.86 30.58
C LEU A 612 6.69 6.63 30.19
N PRO A 613 7.79 6.50 30.95
CA PRO A 613 9.09 6.97 30.52
C PRO A 613 9.50 6.26 29.22
N THR A 614 10.23 6.96 28.35
CA THR A 614 10.70 6.41 27.07
C THR A 614 11.43 5.07 27.21
N GLU A 615 12.18 4.87 28.30
CA GLU A 615 12.92 3.63 28.57
C GLU A 615 11.98 2.44 28.86
N GLU A 616 10.92 2.67 29.62
CA GLU A 616 9.89 1.65 29.90
C GLU A 616 9.06 1.35 28.67
N LEU A 617 8.70 2.37 27.88
CA LEU A 617 8.03 2.19 26.61
C LEU A 617 8.85 1.29 25.68
N VAL A 618 10.17 1.54 25.59
CA VAL A 618 11.10 0.70 24.83
C VAL A 618 11.06 -0.77 25.32
N ALA A 619 10.91 -1.03 26.61
CA ALA A 619 10.92 -2.38 27.16
C ALA A 619 9.65 -3.19 26.81
N ILE A 620 8.47 -2.54 26.86
CA ILE A 620 7.18 -3.22 26.66
C ILE A 620 6.71 -3.24 25.20
N LEU A 621 7.36 -2.50 24.32
CA LEU A 621 6.92 -2.27 22.94
C LEU A 621 6.83 -3.57 22.13
N GLU A 622 7.64 -4.58 22.45
CA GLU A 622 7.60 -5.89 21.80
C GLU A 622 6.32 -6.69 22.09
N ASP A 623 5.71 -6.46 23.25
CA ASP A 623 4.52 -7.18 23.69
C ASP A 623 3.21 -6.50 23.27
N VAL A 624 3.28 -5.25 22.79
CA VAL A 624 2.11 -4.45 22.43
C VAL A 624 1.85 -4.50 20.94
N SER A 625 0.68 -4.99 20.56
CA SER A 625 0.25 -5.05 19.14
C SER A 625 -0.90 -4.10 18.82
N VAL A 626 -1.48 -3.42 19.82
CA VAL A 626 -2.61 -2.49 19.64
C VAL A 626 -2.40 -1.24 20.49
N TYR A 627 -2.47 -0.08 19.83
CA TYR A 627 -2.45 1.24 20.45
C TYR A 627 -3.79 1.93 20.16
N ALA A 628 -4.53 2.32 21.21
CA ALA A 628 -5.88 2.87 21.12
C ALA A 628 -5.95 4.30 21.67
N ARG A 629 -6.86 5.14 21.12
CA ARG A 629 -7.00 6.58 21.43
C ARG A 629 -5.71 7.38 21.24
N VAL A 630 -4.92 7.05 20.23
CA VAL A 630 -3.58 7.60 20.02
C VAL A 630 -3.65 8.91 19.25
N SER A 631 -2.93 9.94 19.73
CA SER A 631 -2.75 11.22 19.04
C SER A 631 -1.68 11.12 17.94
N SER A 632 -1.55 12.18 17.13
CA SER A 632 -0.51 12.30 16.09
C SER A 632 0.91 12.23 16.65
N GLU A 633 1.15 12.88 17.80
CA GLU A 633 2.44 12.91 18.48
C GLU A 633 2.84 11.52 18.96
N HIS A 634 1.89 10.78 19.54
CA HIS A 634 2.14 9.40 19.97
C HIS A 634 2.43 8.47 18.81
N LYS A 635 1.78 8.67 17.63
CA LYS A 635 2.10 7.87 16.42
C LYS A 635 3.55 8.05 16.01
N LEU A 636 4.04 9.28 16.02
CA LEU A 636 5.44 9.60 15.74
C LEU A 636 6.38 8.96 16.77
N GLU A 637 6.08 9.06 18.05
CA GLU A 637 6.87 8.48 19.12
C GLU A 637 6.97 6.95 19.03
N ILE A 638 5.86 6.26 18.74
CA ILE A 638 5.83 4.80 18.54
C ILE A 638 6.76 4.41 17.39
N VAL A 639 6.66 5.10 16.24
CA VAL A 639 7.50 4.83 15.07
C VAL A 639 8.98 5.01 15.41
N GLN A 640 9.36 6.15 16.02
CA GLN A 640 10.74 6.43 16.38
C GLN A 640 11.29 5.45 17.41
N THR A 641 10.46 5.03 18.36
CA THR A 641 10.87 4.06 19.41
C THR A 641 11.11 2.68 18.81
N LEU A 642 10.25 2.23 17.86
CA LEU A 642 10.48 1.01 17.09
C LEU A 642 11.79 1.07 16.29
N GLN A 643 12.07 2.20 15.65
CA GLN A 643 13.31 2.41 14.88
C GLN A 643 14.55 2.39 15.79
N ARG A 644 14.50 2.99 16.99
CA ARG A 644 15.60 2.93 17.98
C ARG A 644 15.92 1.50 18.42
N ARG A 645 14.93 0.59 18.38
CA ARG A 645 15.12 -0.85 18.63
C ARG A 645 15.71 -1.59 17.43
N GLY A 646 15.91 -0.92 16.30
CA GLY A 646 16.46 -1.50 15.08
C GLY A 646 15.41 -2.13 14.16
N HIS A 647 14.12 -1.84 14.37
CA HIS A 647 13.07 -2.25 13.42
C HIS A 647 13.05 -1.38 12.19
N ILE A 648 12.73 -2.00 11.06
CA ILE A 648 12.35 -1.29 9.83
C ILE A 648 10.83 -1.18 9.83
N VAL A 649 10.35 0.04 9.99
CA VAL A 649 8.93 0.34 10.21
C VAL A 649 8.28 0.84 8.92
N ALA A 650 7.21 0.17 8.50
CA ALA A 650 6.25 0.71 7.55
C ALA A 650 5.07 1.30 8.33
N MET A 651 4.70 2.55 8.07
CA MET A 651 3.59 3.24 8.72
C MET A 651 2.52 3.60 7.69
N THR A 652 1.25 3.22 7.93
CA THR A 652 0.14 3.66 7.09
C THR A 652 -0.60 4.84 7.71
N GLY A 653 -1.08 5.76 6.87
CA GLY A 653 -1.89 6.89 7.30
C GLY A 653 -2.69 7.49 6.15
N ASP A 654 -3.76 8.23 6.48
CA ASP A 654 -4.66 8.87 5.54
C ASP A 654 -4.79 10.38 5.78
N GLY A 655 -4.49 10.85 7.00
CA GLY A 655 -4.63 12.24 7.39
C GLY A 655 -3.31 13.01 7.50
N ILE A 656 -3.41 14.33 7.59
CA ILE A 656 -2.28 15.23 7.88
C ILE A 656 -1.68 14.92 9.23
N ASN A 657 -2.50 14.50 10.17
CA ASN A 657 -2.08 14.07 11.50
C ASN A 657 -1.12 12.88 11.46
N ASP A 658 -1.11 12.13 10.37
CA ASP A 658 -0.20 11.01 10.14
C ASP A 658 1.08 11.42 9.42
N ALA A 659 1.10 12.56 8.74
CA ALA A 659 2.21 13.00 7.90
C ALA A 659 3.57 13.03 8.62
N PRO A 660 3.69 13.51 9.88
CA PRO A 660 4.97 13.43 10.61
C PRO A 660 5.43 12.00 10.86
N ALA A 661 4.50 11.09 11.20
CA ALA A 661 4.81 9.68 11.42
C ALA A 661 5.13 8.94 10.11
N LEU A 662 4.41 9.27 9.01
CA LEU A 662 4.69 8.77 7.66
C LEU A 662 6.09 9.17 7.21
N LYS A 663 6.46 10.45 7.38
CA LYS A 663 7.78 10.97 6.99
C LYS A 663 8.92 10.41 7.82
N ALA A 664 8.69 10.17 9.10
CA ALA A 664 9.69 9.62 10.02
C ALA A 664 9.86 8.10 9.87
N ALA A 665 8.85 7.38 9.38
CA ALA A 665 8.94 5.94 9.15
C ALA A 665 10.01 5.60 8.11
N ASN A 666 10.51 4.35 8.12
CA ASN A 666 11.39 3.88 7.06
C ASN A 666 10.66 3.78 5.72
N ILE A 667 9.35 3.51 5.78
CA ILE A 667 8.43 3.55 4.66
C ILE A 667 7.12 4.20 5.12
N GLY A 668 6.82 5.38 4.63
CA GLY A 668 5.51 6.00 4.74
C GLY A 668 4.58 5.46 3.65
N VAL A 669 3.36 5.08 4.04
CA VAL A 669 2.36 4.50 3.15
C VAL A 669 1.07 5.29 3.27
N ALA A 670 0.71 6.06 2.25
CA ALA A 670 -0.53 6.81 2.23
C ALA A 670 -1.67 6.04 1.58
N MET A 671 -2.90 6.36 1.97
CA MET A 671 -4.11 5.91 1.30
C MET A 671 -4.31 6.71 0.00
N GLY A 672 -4.80 6.07 -1.05
CA GLY A 672 -4.96 6.67 -2.37
C GLY A 672 -6.32 7.33 -2.57
N ILE A 673 -7.38 6.68 -2.09
CA ILE A 673 -8.77 7.13 -2.21
C ILE A 673 -9.06 8.21 -1.15
N ARG A 674 -8.69 7.94 0.11
CA ARG A 674 -9.00 8.80 1.27
C ARG A 674 -7.85 9.65 1.74
N GLY A 675 -6.64 9.27 1.36
CA GLY A 675 -5.45 9.99 1.81
C GLY A 675 -5.47 11.44 1.32
N THR A 676 -5.24 12.35 2.25
CA THR A 676 -5.03 13.77 1.93
C THR A 676 -3.77 13.92 1.08
N ASP A 677 -3.70 14.97 0.30
CA ASP A 677 -2.53 15.21 -0.55
C ASP A 677 -1.24 15.36 0.27
N VAL A 678 -1.34 15.92 1.48
CA VAL A 678 -0.19 16.00 2.41
C VAL A 678 0.25 14.63 2.90
N ALA A 679 -0.68 13.73 3.23
CA ALA A 679 -0.33 12.36 3.59
C ALA A 679 0.33 11.64 2.40
N LYS A 680 -0.21 11.81 1.19
CA LYS A 680 0.37 11.28 -0.04
C LYS A 680 1.76 11.87 -0.32
N GLU A 681 1.96 13.17 -0.05
CA GLU A 681 3.24 13.84 -0.25
C GLU A 681 4.29 13.42 0.77
N ALA A 682 3.92 13.22 2.02
CA ALA A 682 4.81 12.73 3.07
C ALA A 682 5.21 11.26 2.89
N ALA A 683 4.44 10.48 2.11
CA ALA A 683 4.60 9.05 1.96
C ALA A 683 5.54 8.66 0.81
N ASP A 684 6.23 7.53 0.97
CA ASP A 684 7.05 6.90 -0.06
C ASP A 684 6.22 6.05 -1.04
N MET A 685 5.05 5.59 -0.59
CA MET A 685 4.14 4.74 -1.36
C MET A 685 2.70 5.13 -1.12
N VAL A 686 1.85 4.99 -2.16
CA VAL A 686 0.41 5.22 -2.09
C VAL A 686 -0.34 3.95 -2.47
N LEU A 687 -1.29 3.51 -1.64
CA LEU A 687 -2.18 2.38 -1.92
C LEU A 687 -3.42 2.88 -2.66
N LEU A 688 -3.53 2.59 -3.95
CA LEU A 688 -4.63 3.08 -4.80
C LEU A 688 -6.01 2.48 -4.46
N ASP A 689 -6.06 1.49 -3.58
CA ASP A 689 -7.28 0.80 -3.13
C ASP A 689 -7.47 0.83 -1.60
N ASP A 690 -6.66 1.61 -0.90
CA ASP A 690 -6.66 1.74 0.56
C ASP A 690 -6.60 0.40 1.32
N ASN A 691 -6.00 -0.63 0.73
CA ASN A 691 -6.08 -1.99 1.23
C ASN A 691 -4.76 -2.49 1.85
N PHE A 692 -4.83 -2.96 3.10
CA PHE A 692 -3.70 -3.56 3.79
C PHE A 692 -3.10 -4.78 3.06
N ALA A 693 -3.94 -5.58 2.39
CA ALA A 693 -3.45 -6.74 1.63
C ALA A 693 -2.55 -6.32 0.45
N THR A 694 -2.84 -5.17 -0.16
CA THR A 694 -1.99 -4.57 -1.20
C THR A 694 -0.62 -4.15 -0.66
N LEU A 695 -0.55 -3.62 0.57
CA LEU A 695 0.72 -3.34 1.25
C LEU A 695 1.54 -4.64 1.44
N VAL A 696 0.90 -5.71 1.91
CA VAL A 696 1.58 -7.01 2.09
C VAL A 696 2.07 -7.58 0.76
N ALA A 697 1.30 -7.41 -0.31
CA ALA A 697 1.74 -7.79 -1.66
C ALA A 697 2.92 -6.94 -2.15
N ALA A 698 2.95 -5.64 -1.83
CA ALA A 698 4.08 -4.77 -2.13
C ALA A 698 5.35 -5.17 -1.35
N VAL A 699 5.21 -5.54 -0.07
CA VAL A 699 6.33 -6.08 0.73
C VAL A 699 6.88 -7.37 0.11
N LYS A 700 6.01 -8.26 -0.36
CA LYS A 700 6.44 -9.47 -1.09
C LYS A 700 7.26 -9.11 -2.33
N GLU A 701 6.79 -8.17 -3.16
CA GLU A 701 7.54 -7.72 -4.33
C GLU A 701 8.87 -7.06 -3.95
N GLY A 702 8.89 -6.24 -2.88
CA GLY A 702 10.13 -5.67 -2.36
C GLY A 702 11.18 -6.74 -1.98
N ARG A 703 10.75 -7.83 -1.36
CA ARG A 703 11.62 -8.99 -1.06
C ARG A 703 12.15 -9.67 -2.32
N VAL A 704 11.31 -9.86 -3.33
CA VAL A 704 11.72 -10.43 -4.62
C VAL A 704 12.78 -9.55 -5.29
N ILE A 705 12.57 -8.25 -5.29
CA ILE A 705 13.50 -7.29 -5.88
C ILE A 705 14.84 -7.31 -5.14
N TYR A 706 14.81 -7.31 -3.80
CA TYR A 706 16.03 -7.41 -2.99
C TYR A 706 16.79 -8.71 -3.25
N ASP A 707 16.09 -9.85 -3.34
CA ASP A 707 16.70 -11.14 -3.71
C ASP A 707 17.35 -11.10 -5.09
N ASN A 708 16.65 -10.49 -6.06
CA ASN A 708 17.17 -10.35 -7.41
C ASN A 708 18.39 -9.42 -7.47
N ILE A 709 18.39 -8.32 -6.66
CA ILE A 709 19.57 -7.46 -6.48
C ILE A 709 20.76 -8.29 -5.98
N ARG A 710 20.58 -9.12 -4.98
CA ARG A 710 21.64 -10.03 -4.50
C ARG A 710 22.14 -10.99 -5.57
N LYS A 711 21.24 -11.57 -6.38
CA LYS A 711 21.60 -12.50 -7.46
C LYS A 711 22.46 -11.84 -8.51
N PHE A 712 22.09 -10.65 -8.99
CA PHE A 712 22.93 -10.02 -10.01
C PHE A 712 24.24 -9.43 -9.46
N ILE A 713 24.26 -8.95 -8.18
CA ILE A 713 25.53 -8.56 -7.52
C ILE A 713 26.47 -9.79 -7.41
N LYS A 714 25.95 -10.94 -7.00
CA LYS A 714 26.72 -12.19 -6.94
C LYS A 714 27.28 -12.57 -8.31
N TYR A 715 26.45 -12.42 -9.36
CA TYR A 715 26.85 -12.66 -10.75
C TYR A 715 27.99 -11.75 -11.20
N LEU A 716 27.78 -10.41 -11.11
CA LEU A 716 28.75 -9.41 -11.53
C LEU A 716 30.08 -9.55 -10.81
N LEU A 717 30.05 -9.65 -9.48
CA LEU A 717 31.29 -9.74 -8.71
C LEU A 717 32.04 -11.06 -8.90
N SER A 718 31.33 -12.19 -9.12
CA SER A 718 32.01 -13.46 -9.44
C SER A 718 32.68 -13.43 -10.82
N SER A 719 32.07 -12.75 -11.81
CA SER A 719 32.67 -12.51 -13.11
C SER A 719 33.96 -11.67 -12.99
N ASN A 720 33.90 -10.55 -12.29
CA ASN A 720 35.09 -9.70 -12.07
C ASN A 720 36.20 -10.41 -11.32
N VAL A 721 35.89 -11.22 -10.31
CA VAL A 721 36.92 -12.05 -9.63
C VAL A 721 37.58 -13.04 -10.59
N GLY A 722 36.80 -13.60 -11.54
CA GLY A 722 37.34 -14.49 -12.58
C GLY A 722 38.33 -13.78 -13.51
N GLU A 723 37.99 -12.59 -13.96
CA GLU A 723 38.86 -11.75 -14.79
C GLU A 723 40.13 -11.34 -14.05
N ILE A 724 39.99 -10.86 -12.82
CA ILE A 724 41.14 -10.49 -11.97
C ILE A 724 42.06 -11.72 -11.78
N TRP A 725 41.48 -12.89 -11.52
CA TRP A 725 42.25 -14.11 -11.31
C TRP A 725 43.08 -14.49 -12.58
N VAL A 726 42.46 -14.38 -13.76
CA VAL A 726 43.16 -14.61 -15.04
C VAL A 726 44.32 -13.63 -15.21
N MET A 727 44.06 -12.35 -15.01
CA MET A 727 45.10 -11.30 -15.16
C MET A 727 46.20 -11.37 -14.13
N LEU A 728 45.88 -11.80 -12.88
CA LEU A 728 46.86 -11.97 -11.82
C LEU A 728 47.77 -13.16 -12.01
N VAL A 729 47.22 -14.32 -12.42
CA VAL A 729 47.95 -15.59 -12.42
C VAL A 729 48.72 -15.81 -13.70
N ALA A 730 48.27 -15.31 -14.85
CA ALA A 730 48.93 -15.54 -16.14
C ALA A 730 50.44 -15.15 -16.19
N PRO A 731 50.86 -13.99 -15.63
CA PRO A 731 52.29 -13.67 -15.60
C PRO A 731 53.12 -14.64 -14.78
N PHE A 732 52.54 -15.26 -13.70
CA PHE A 732 53.27 -16.28 -12.91
C PHE A 732 53.50 -17.57 -13.68
N LEU A 733 52.68 -17.84 -14.72
CA LEU A 733 52.83 -19.00 -15.60
C LEU A 733 53.75 -18.67 -16.78
N GLY A 734 54.32 -17.46 -16.88
CA GLY A 734 55.13 -16.97 -17.98
C GLY A 734 54.36 -16.71 -19.26
N MET A 735 53.03 -16.55 -19.17
CA MET A 735 52.18 -16.22 -20.30
C MET A 735 52.27 -14.70 -20.61
N PRO A 736 52.17 -14.30 -21.88
CA PRO A 736 51.95 -12.88 -22.24
C PRO A 736 50.58 -12.42 -21.73
N LEU A 737 50.29 -11.13 -21.91
CA LEU A 737 49.00 -10.55 -21.47
C LEU A 737 47.79 -11.34 -21.93
N PRO A 738 47.01 -11.92 -21.04
CA PRO A 738 45.97 -12.90 -21.41
C PRO A 738 44.71 -12.27 -21.98
N LEU A 739 44.37 -11.06 -21.53
CA LEU A 739 43.23 -10.26 -21.99
C LEU A 739 43.64 -8.83 -22.23
N LEU A 740 43.14 -8.26 -23.30
CA LEU A 740 43.34 -6.85 -23.63
C LEU A 740 42.30 -5.96 -22.93
N PRO A 741 42.61 -4.68 -22.66
CA PRO A 741 41.64 -3.77 -22.03
C PRO A 741 40.28 -3.72 -22.73
N LEU A 742 40.29 -3.71 -24.05
CA LEU A 742 39.08 -3.68 -24.88
C LEU A 742 38.24 -4.96 -24.76
N GLN A 743 38.90 -6.11 -24.61
CA GLN A 743 38.20 -7.40 -24.39
C GLN A 743 37.52 -7.43 -23.02
N ILE A 744 38.16 -6.92 -21.97
CA ILE A 744 37.56 -6.84 -20.63
C ILE A 744 36.37 -5.88 -20.63
N LEU A 745 36.53 -4.69 -21.24
CA LEU A 745 35.39 -3.77 -21.37
C LEU A 745 34.21 -4.39 -22.14
N TRP A 746 34.49 -5.18 -23.16
CA TRP A 746 33.46 -5.94 -23.88
C TRP A 746 32.77 -6.97 -22.97
N ILE A 747 33.51 -7.67 -22.15
CA ILE A 747 32.94 -8.60 -21.17
C ILE A 747 32.01 -7.83 -20.23
N ASN A 748 32.51 -6.82 -19.54
CA ASN A 748 31.76 -6.06 -18.55
C ASN A 748 30.48 -5.42 -19.12
N LEU A 749 30.54 -4.88 -20.36
CA LEU A 749 29.39 -4.24 -20.98
C LEU A 749 28.37 -5.24 -21.52
N THR A 750 28.84 -6.27 -22.24
CA THR A 750 27.96 -7.16 -23.02
C THR A 750 27.60 -8.41 -22.26
N THR A 751 28.58 -9.09 -21.67
CA THR A 751 28.34 -10.39 -21.02
C THR A 751 27.86 -10.23 -19.59
N ASP A 752 28.29 -9.20 -18.88
CA ASP A 752 27.86 -8.94 -17.51
C ASP A 752 26.60 -8.07 -17.46
N GLY A 753 26.50 -7.04 -18.30
CA GLY A 753 25.39 -6.11 -18.25
C GLY A 753 24.04 -6.71 -18.61
N LEU A 754 23.92 -7.40 -19.74
CA LEU A 754 22.65 -7.94 -20.25
C LEU A 754 22.05 -9.05 -19.36
N PRO A 755 22.81 -10.10 -18.95
CA PRO A 755 22.28 -11.10 -18.05
C PRO A 755 21.98 -10.57 -16.64
N ALA A 756 22.76 -9.60 -16.13
CA ALA A 756 22.49 -8.98 -14.83
C ALA A 756 21.14 -8.26 -14.84
N LEU A 757 20.82 -7.50 -15.91
CA LEU A 757 19.49 -6.88 -16.07
C LEU A 757 18.36 -7.91 -16.08
N ALA A 758 18.56 -9.02 -16.77
CA ALA A 758 17.58 -10.08 -16.86
C ALA A 758 17.39 -10.84 -15.54
N LEU A 759 18.45 -10.97 -14.72
CA LEU A 759 18.36 -11.48 -13.34
C LEU A 759 17.58 -10.54 -12.41
N GLY A 760 17.57 -9.23 -12.70
CA GLY A 760 16.79 -8.24 -11.97
C GLY A 760 15.27 -8.47 -12.04
N VAL A 761 14.77 -9.23 -13.00
CA VAL A 761 13.35 -9.57 -13.20
C VAL A 761 13.05 -11.06 -12.98
N GLU A 762 13.87 -11.76 -12.22
CA GLU A 762 13.65 -13.18 -11.87
C GLU A 762 12.34 -13.32 -11.06
N PRO A 763 11.51 -14.33 -11.36
CA PRO A 763 10.29 -14.60 -10.59
C PRO A 763 10.55 -14.90 -9.10
N ALA A 764 9.52 -14.66 -8.26
CA ALA A 764 9.57 -14.91 -6.83
C ALA A 764 9.87 -16.38 -6.50
N GLU A 765 10.75 -16.62 -5.55
CA GLU A 765 10.97 -17.94 -4.97
C GLU A 765 9.80 -18.36 -4.05
N GLN A 766 9.57 -19.68 -3.90
CA GLN A 766 8.42 -20.18 -3.14
C GLN A 766 8.47 -19.84 -1.66
N ASP A 767 9.64 -19.59 -1.09
CA ASP A 767 9.87 -19.30 0.32
C ASP A 767 9.94 -17.80 0.67
N THR A 768 9.74 -16.91 -0.29
CA THR A 768 9.88 -15.45 -0.13
C THR A 768 9.09 -14.90 1.07
N MET A 769 7.87 -15.41 1.33
CA MET A 769 7.03 -15.02 2.47
C MET A 769 6.99 -16.06 3.59
N ASN A 770 7.88 -17.05 3.57
CA ASN A 770 8.00 -18.08 4.61
C ASN A 770 9.30 -17.96 5.41
N ARG A 771 10.00 -16.85 5.28
CA ARG A 771 11.25 -16.55 5.98
C ARG A 771 11.21 -15.17 6.61
N PRO A 772 11.96 -14.94 7.72
CA PRO A 772 12.07 -13.61 8.31
C PRO A 772 12.75 -12.62 7.36
N PRO A 773 12.54 -11.30 7.55
CA PRO A 773 13.22 -10.27 6.79
C PRO A 773 14.74 -10.34 6.98
N TYR A 774 15.48 -9.75 6.05
CA TYR A 774 16.92 -9.58 6.24
C TYR A 774 17.19 -8.56 7.36
N PRO A 775 18.07 -8.88 8.33
CA PRO A 775 18.42 -7.92 9.38
C PRO A 775 18.97 -6.62 8.79
N PRO A 776 18.62 -5.44 9.36
CA PRO A 776 19.08 -4.16 8.83
C PRO A 776 20.59 -4.02 8.78
N ASN A 777 21.30 -4.65 9.75
CA ASN A 777 22.75 -4.60 9.88
C ASN A 777 23.46 -5.73 9.11
N GLU A 778 22.73 -6.61 8.40
CA GLU A 778 23.36 -7.70 7.64
C GLU A 778 24.14 -7.12 6.45
N ASN A 779 25.41 -7.52 6.32
CA ASN A 779 26.22 -7.14 5.18
C ASN A 779 25.62 -7.79 3.91
N ILE A 780 25.71 -7.09 2.77
CA ILE A 780 25.26 -7.60 1.46
C ILE A 780 25.92 -8.94 1.10
N PHE A 781 27.16 -9.17 1.57
CA PHE A 781 27.91 -10.42 1.44
C PHE A 781 27.53 -11.50 2.48
N GLY A 782 26.54 -11.22 3.33
CA GLY A 782 26.08 -12.18 4.34
C GLY A 782 25.55 -13.47 3.75
N ARG A 783 25.34 -14.47 4.60
CA ARG A 783 24.78 -15.81 4.23
C ARG A 783 25.61 -16.57 3.21
N GLY A 784 26.94 -16.38 3.22
CA GLY A 784 27.86 -17.12 2.35
C GLY A 784 28.07 -16.51 0.97
N MET A 785 27.37 -15.43 0.61
CA MET A 785 27.50 -14.83 -0.73
C MET A 785 28.94 -14.40 -1.06
N GLY A 786 29.68 -13.82 -0.07
CA GLY A 786 31.08 -13.45 -0.29
C GLY A 786 31.98 -14.63 -0.62
N ARG A 787 31.81 -15.77 0.10
CA ARG A 787 32.51 -17.01 -0.21
C ARG A 787 32.17 -17.49 -1.63
N ASP A 788 30.91 -17.45 -1.99
CA ASP A 788 30.45 -17.94 -3.29
C ASP A 788 30.99 -17.09 -4.44
N ILE A 789 31.04 -15.78 -4.29
CA ILE A 789 31.66 -14.86 -5.26
C ILE A 789 33.12 -15.25 -5.52
N ILE A 790 33.90 -15.50 -4.44
CA ILE A 790 35.33 -15.79 -4.55
C ILE A 790 35.56 -17.14 -5.21
N TRP A 791 34.92 -18.24 -4.73
CA TRP A 791 35.22 -19.55 -5.25
C TRP A 791 34.70 -19.76 -6.68
N ILE A 792 33.53 -19.20 -7.04
CA ILE A 792 32.97 -19.24 -8.41
C ILE A 792 33.88 -18.45 -9.35
N GLY A 793 34.31 -17.26 -8.97
CA GLY A 793 35.21 -16.43 -9.77
C GLY A 793 36.58 -17.14 -9.98
N ILE A 794 37.19 -17.70 -8.93
CA ILE A 794 38.43 -18.45 -9.04
C ILE A 794 38.24 -19.67 -9.97
N LEU A 795 37.12 -20.39 -9.86
CA LEU A 795 36.83 -21.52 -10.74
C LEU A 795 36.72 -21.08 -12.20
N MET A 796 36.01 -19.96 -12.50
CA MET A 796 35.93 -19.38 -13.85
C MET A 796 37.33 -19.03 -14.38
N GLY A 797 38.14 -18.40 -13.53
CA GLY A 797 39.50 -18.03 -13.86
C GLY A 797 40.37 -19.23 -14.15
N ILE A 798 40.33 -20.28 -13.31
CA ILE A 798 41.10 -21.52 -13.51
C ILE A 798 40.71 -22.25 -14.82
N VAL A 799 39.41 -22.34 -15.08
CA VAL A 799 38.87 -23.02 -16.27
C VAL A 799 39.31 -22.27 -17.54
N SER A 800 39.21 -20.95 -17.55
CA SER A 800 39.53 -20.11 -18.70
C SER A 800 41.05 -20.02 -18.92
N LEU A 801 41.81 -19.77 -17.84
CA LEU A 801 43.27 -19.70 -17.90
C LEU A 801 43.89 -21.07 -18.27
N GLY A 802 43.33 -22.17 -17.74
CA GLY A 802 43.77 -23.54 -18.07
C GLY A 802 43.61 -23.83 -19.55
N THR A 803 42.47 -23.44 -20.17
CA THR A 803 42.27 -23.58 -21.62
C THR A 803 43.28 -22.75 -22.38
N GLY A 804 43.46 -21.46 -22.05
CA GLY A 804 44.44 -20.62 -22.69
C GLY A 804 45.88 -21.10 -22.53
N TYR A 805 46.25 -21.58 -21.33
CA TYR A 805 47.61 -22.10 -21.05
C TYR A 805 47.94 -23.35 -21.86
N VAL A 806 47.03 -24.31 -21.99
CA VAL A 806 47.24 -25.53 -22.78
C VAL A 806 47.46 -25.15 -24.25
N TYR A 807 46.60 -24.32 -24.82
CA TYR A 807 46.75 -23.89 -26.23
C TYR A 807 48.02 -23.05 -26.46
N TRP A 808 48.39 -22.18 -25.53
CA TRP A 808 49.65 -21.43 -25.58
C TRP A 808 50.86 -22.34 -25.53
N ARG A 809 50.91 -23.35 -24.67
CA ARG A 809 52.02 -24.31 -24.56
C ARG A 809 52.19 -25.16 -25.81
N ILE A 810 51.12 -25.44 -26.55
CA ILE A 810 51.14 -26.19 -27.81
C ILE A 810 51.58 -25.24 -28.97
N GLY A 811 51.70 -23.93 -28.72
CA GLY A 811 52.06 -22.95 -29.73
C GLY A 811 50.91 -22.57 -30.67
N ASN A 812 49.68 -22.79 -30.29
CA ASN A 812 48.52 -22.42 -31.09
C ASN A 812 48.24 -20.90 -30.99
N PRO A 813 48.18 -20.15 -32.08
CA PRO A 813 47.97 -18.70 -32.06
C PRO A 813 46.61 -18.28 -31.52
N ASN A 814 45.64 -19.19 -31.51
CA ASN A 814 44.24 -18.93 -31.05
C ASN A 814 44.09 -18.91 -29.52
N TRP A 815 45.16 -19.19 -28.75
CA TRP A 815 45.10 -19.36 -27.29
C TRP A 815 44.37 -18.21 -26.56
N GLN A 816 44.62 -16.98 -26.98
CA GLN A 816 44.01 -15.76 -26.39
C GLN A 816 42.52 -15.70 -26.69
N THR A 817 42.10 -15.97 -27.92
CA THR A 817 40.69 -16.06 -28.32
C THR A 817 39.95 -17.21 -27.60
N MET A 818 40.67 -18.37 -27.43
CA MET A 818 40.14 -19.51 -26.65
C MET A 818 39.85 -19.11 -25.19
N LEU A 819 40.84 -18.48 -24.55
CA LEU A 819 40.71 -18.00 -23.17
C LEU A 819 39.54 -17.04 -23.02
N PHE A 820 39.48 -16.00 -23.86
CA PHE A 820 38.44 -14.98 -23.91
C PHE A 820 37.04 -15.59 -24.09
N THR A 821 36.88 -16.50 -25.09
CA THR A 821 35.62 -17.19 -25.37
C THR A 821 35.20 -18.12 -24.25
N THR A 822 36.15 -18.87 -23.65
CA THR A 822 35.87 -19.79 -22.52
C THR A 822 35.37 -18.99 -21.30
N LEU A 823 35.98 -17.84 -20.99
CA LEU A 823 35.58 -16.98 -19.89
C LEU A 823 34.14 -16.44 -20.08
N THR A 824 33.84 -15.91 -21.27
CA THR A 824 32.50 -15.44 -21.64
C THR A 824 31.45 -16.55 -21.50
N LEU A 825 31.72 -17.74 -22.03
CA LEU A 825 30.79 -18.87 -21.93
C LEU A 825 30.60 -19.37 -20.49
N ALA A 826 31.66 -19.32 -19.66
CA ALA A 826 31.60 -19.66 -18.25
C ALA A 826 30.73 -18.69 -17.45
N GLN A 827 30.81 -17.39 -17.76
CA GLN A 827 29.94 -16.37 -17.20
C GLN A 827 28.46 -16.61 -17.57
N MET A 828 28.18 -16.99 -18.84
CA MET A 828 26.80 -17.32 -19.26
C MET A 828 26.27 -18.55 -18.53
N GLY A 829 27.10 -19.58 -18.35
CA GLY A 829 26.77 -20.76 -17.55
C GLY A 829 26.45 -20.38 -16.09
N ASN A 830 27.25 -19.51 -15.50
CA ASN A 830 27.06 -18.99 -14.15
C ASN A 830 25.75 -18.15 -14.03
N ALA A 831 25.42 -17.32 -15.03
CA ALA A 831 24.16 -16.56 -15.05
C ALA A 831 22.93 -17.46 -14.98
N LEU A 832 22.94 -18.58 -15.69
CA LEU A 832 21.88 -19.60 -15.65
C LEU A 832 21.83 -20.34 -14.32
N ALA A 833 22.99 -20.62 -13.72
CA ALA A 833 23.06 -21.32 -12.44
C ALA A 833 22.65 -20.46 -11.24
N ILE A 834 22.97 -19.17 -11.22
CA ILE A 834 22.74 -18.25 -10.09
C ILE A 834 21.27 -17.84 -9.89
N ARG A 835 20.34 -18.20 -10.77
CA ARG A 835 18.92 -17.87 -10.73
C ARG A 835 18.23 -18.16 -9.39
N SER A 836 18.67 -19.16 -8.68
CA SER A 836 18.28 -19.42 -7.28
C SER A 836 19.49 -19.83 -6.46
N GLU A 837 19.47 -19.49 -5.17
CA GLU A 837 20.49 -19.91 -4.22
C GLU A 837 20.36 -21.41 -3.83
N ARG A 838 19.16 -21.99 -3.98
CA ARG A 838 18.84 -23.35 -3.52
C ARG A 838 18.30 -24.27 -4.60
N ASP A 839 17.37 -23.76 -5.42
CA ASP A 839 16.67 -24.59 -6.39
C ASP A 839 17.51 -24.78 -7.66
N SER A 840 17.47 -25.99 -8.21
CA SER A 840 18.17 -26.30 -9.46
C SER A 840 17.47 -25.62 -10.63
N LEU A 841 18.24 -25.24 -11.66
CA LEU A 841 17.71 -24.73 -12.92
C LEU A 841 16.65 -25.67 -13.51
N PHE A 842 16.81 -26.98 -13.37
CA PHE A 842 15.86 -27.98 -13.87
C PHE A 842 14.54 -28.00 -13.10
N GLN A 843 14.52 -27.56 -11.82
CA GLN A 843 13.32 -27.45 -11.01
C GLN A 843 12.57 -26.13 -11.29
N ILE A 844 13.32 -25.03 -11.44
CA ILE A 844 12.76 -23.70 -11.74
C ILE A 844 12.22 -23.64 -13.17
N GLY A 845 12.85 -24.40 -14.08
CA GLY A 845 12.57 -24.40 -15.52
C GLY A 845 13.32 -23.30 -16.27
N LEU A 846 13.91 -23.67 -17.39
CA LEU A 846 14.71 -22.75 -18.22
C LEU A 846 13.88 -21.58 -18.76
N LEU A 847 12.62 -21.82 -19.13
CA LEU A 847 11.71 -20.84 -19.75
C LEU A 847 10.99 -19.94 -18.75
N SER A 848 11.19 -20.10 -17.43
CA SER A 848 10.53 -19.27 -16.40
C SER A 848 11.00 -17.81 -16.44
N ASN A 849 12.27 -17.56 -16.84
CA ASN A 849 12.80 -16.22 -17.13
C ASN A 849 13.17 -16.11 -18.61
N LYS A 850 12.20 -15.69 -19.44
CA LYS A 850 12.43 -15.48 -20.87
C LYS A 850 13.42 -14.34 -21.18
N PRO A 851 13.42 -13.20 -20.47
CA PRO A 851 14.44 -12.17 -20.61
C PRO A 851 15.86 -12.69 -20.44
N LEU A 852 16.12 -13.54 -19.44
CA LEU A 852 17.46 -14.10 -19.23
C LEU A 852 17.89 -15.03 -20.37
N LEU A 853 16.98 -15.87 -20.83
CA LEU A 853 17.27 -16.73 -21.98
C LEU A 853 17.57 -15.90 -23.22
N GLY A 854 16.81 -14.82 -23.45
CA GLY A 854 17.07 -13.86 -24.54
C GLY A 854 18.42 -13.17 -24.39
N ALA A 855 18.78 -12.70 -23.17
CA ALA A 855 20.05 -12.06 -22.89
C ALA A 855 21.24 -13.02 -23.14
N VAL A 856 21.18 -14.25 -22.60
CA VAL A 856 22.23 -15.26 -22.82
C VAL A 856 22.39 -15.60 -24.29
N THR A 857 21.29 -15.78 -25.03
CA THR A 857 21.32 -16.08 -26.47
C THR A 857 21.89 -14.90 -27.27
N LEU A 858 21.51 -13.68 -26.94
CA LEU A 858 22.05 -12.46 -27.58
C LEU A 858 23.55 -12.32 -27.31
N THR A 859 23.98 -12.50 -26.07
CA THR A 859 25.41 -12.42 -25.68
C THR A 859 26.22 -13.48 -26.40
N LEU A 860 25.70 -14.70 -26.52
CA LEU A 860 26.35 -15.76 -27.29
C LEU A 860 26.49 -15.38 -28.78
N GLY A 861 25.43 -14.81 -29.37
CA GLY A 861 25.48 -14.32 -30.75
C GLY A 861 26.52 -13.19 -30.95
N LEU A 862 26.56 -12.25 -29.99
CA LEU A 862 27.55 -11.15 -30.00
C LEU A 862 28.99 -11.67 -29.84
N GLN A 863 29.21 -12.68 -28.98
CA GLN A 863 30.52 -13.33 -28.82
C GLN A 863 30.95 -14.01 -30.10
N LEU A 864 30.06 -14.74 -30.78
CA LEU A 864 30.35 -15.34 -32.09
C LEU A 864 30.68 -14.27 -33.14
N MET A 865 30.01 -13.15 -33.12
CA MET A 865 30.29 -12.01 -34.00
C MET A 865 31.70 -11.45 -33.78
N VAL A 866 32.15 -11.29 -32.52
CA VAL A 866 33.51 -10.83 -32.17
C VAL A 866 34.56 -11.88 -32.62
N THR A 867 34.22 -13.17 -32.60
CA THR A 867 35.13 -14.25 -32.97
C THR A 867 35.25 -14.41 -34.50
N TYR A 868 34.18 -14.20 -35.27
CA TYR A 868 34.16 -14.58 -36.71
C TYR A 868 34.02 -13.41 -37.67
N ALA A 869 33.55 -12.23 -37.27
CA ALA A 869 33.36 -11.10 -38.17
C ALA A 869 34.68 -10.29 -38.34
N PRO A 870 35.20 -10.09 -39.57
CA PRO A 870 36.55 -9.49 -39.82
C PRO A 870 36.74 -8.11 -39.22
N PHE A 871 35.70 -7.29 -39.17
CA PHE A 871 35.74 -5.93 -38.56
C PHE A 871 36.01 -6.05 -37.04
N PHE A 872 35.29 -6.93 -36.35
CA PHE A 872 35.42 -7.10 -34.90
C PHE A 872 36.72 -7.83 -34.54
N GLN A 873 37.16 -8.79 -35.37
CA GLN A 873 38.46 -9.47 -35.17
C GLN A 873 39.62 -8.46 -35.16
N LYS A 874 39.61 -7.49 -36.06
CA LYS A 874 40.60 -6.41 -36.07
C LYS A 874 40.53 -5.49 -34.87
N LEU A 875 39.33 -5.22 -34.39
CA LEU A 875 39.06 -4.35 -33.24
C LEU A 875 39.49 -5.01 -31.94
N PHE A 876 39.06 -6.25 -31.72
CA PHE A 876 39.28 -6.97 -30.48
C PHE A 876 40.52 -7.89 -30.50
N THR A 877 41.28 -7.88 -31.60
CA THR A 877 42.48 -8.70 -31.81
C THR A 877 42.17 -10.19 -31.59
N THR A 878 41.05 -10.69 -32.14
CA THR A 878 40.61 -12.09 -32.04
C THR A 878 40.94 -12.84 -33.33
N LEU A 879 41.07 -14.15 -33.23
CA LEU A 879 41.31 -15.05 -34.36
C LEU A 879 40.13 -16.02 -34.49
N PRO A 880 39.76 -16.45 -35.71
CA PRO A 880 38.65 -17.37 -35.91
C PRO A 880 38.98 -18.73 -35.32
N LEU A 881 38.04 -19.29 -34.52
CA LEU A 881 38.14 -20.58 -33.87
C LEU A 881 37.61 -21.66 -34.80
N SER A 882 38.24 -22.83 -34.80
CA SER A 882 37.70 -24.01 -35.45
C SER A 882 36.44 -24.51 -34.69
N ALA A 883 35.60 -25.32 -35.36
CA ALA A 883 34.43 -25.92 -34.70
C ALA A 883 34.83 -26.80 -33.50
N VAL A 884 35.99 -27.43 -33.55
CA VAL A 884 36.53 -28.24 -32.44
C VAL A 884 36.93 -27.32 -31.28
N ASP A 885 37.64 -26.22 -31.56
CA ASP A 885 38.05 -25.24 -30.54
C ASP A 885 36.83 -24.64 -29.82
N LEU A 886 35.78 -24.28 -30.57
CA LEU A 886 34.56 -23.80 -30.02
C LEU A 886 33.82 -24.83 -29.15
N ALA A 887 33.82 -26.10 -29.59
CA ALA A 887 33.28 -27.22 -28.79
C ALA A 887 34.05 -27.41 -27.49
N VAL A 888 35.38 -27.31 -27.52
CA VAL A 888 36.22 -27.33 -26.32
C VAL A 888 35.86 -26.21 -25.38
N CYS A 889 35.72 -24.96 -25.87
CA CYS A 889 35.30 -23.83 -25.07
C CYS A 889 33.94 -24.08 -24.39
N LEU A 890 32.96 -24.62 -25.11
CA LEU A 890 31.63 -24.97 -24.59
C LEU A 890 31.69 -26.05 -23.50
N VAL A 891 32.40 -27.14 -23.73
CA VAL A 891 32.49 -28.25 -22.76
C VAL A 891 33.21 -27.80 -21.50
N VAL A 892 34.35 -27.13 -21.65
CA VAL A 892 35.16 -26.71 -20.50
C VAL A 892 34.46 -25.60 -19.70
N SER A 893 33.81 -24.66 -20.35
CA SER A 893 33.01 -23.58 -19.66
C SER A 893 31.83 -24.15 -18.89
N SER A 894 31.22 -25.26 -19.36
CA SER A 894 30.09 -25.90 -18.68
C SER A 894 30.43 -26.44 -17.29
N ILE A 895 31.72 -26.66 -16.98
CA ILE A 895 32.20 -27.11 -15.67
C ILE A 895 31.72 -26.15 -14.58
N VAL A 896 31.74 -24.83 -14.83
CA VAL A 896 31.30 -23.81 -13.86
C VAL A 896 29.84 -24.02 -13.53
N PHE A 897 28.98 -24.17 -14.53
CA PHE A 897 27.55 -24.42 -14.34
C PHE A 897 27.31 -25.67 -13.47
N TRP A 898 27.95 -26.78 -13.80
CA TRP A 898 27.76 -28.04 -13.08
C TRP A 898 28.32 -28.02 -11.66
N CYS A 899 29.42 -27.31 -11.41
CA CYS A 899 29.96 -27.13 -10.05
C CYS A 899 29.00 -26.31 -9.16
N VAL A 900 28.39 -25.22 -9.68
CA VAL A 900 27.41 -24.45 -8.94
C VAL A 900 26.13 -25.26 -8.68
N GLU A 901 25.66 -26.04 -9.66
CA GLU A 901 24.49 -26.92 -9.47
C GLU A 901 24.78 -28.04 -8.46
N LEU A 902 26.00 -28.57 -8.45
CA LEU A 902 26.44 -29.56 -7.46
C LEU A 902 26.47 -28.96 -6.04
N GLU A 903 26.97 -27.74 -5.88
CA GLU A 903 26.95 -27.03 -4.58
C GLU A 903 25.50 -26.89 -4.07
N LYS A 904 24.58 -26.44 -4.91
CA LYS A 904 23.17 -26.36 -4.55
C LYS A 904 22.56 -27.70 -4.14
N TRP A 905 22.93 -28.77 -4.85
CA TRP A 905 22.49 -30.13 -4.52
C TRP A 905 23.04 -30.59 -3.14
N LEU A 906 24.30 -30.27 -2.82
CA LEU A 906 24.90 -30.53 -1.52
C LEU A 906 24.23 -29.73 -0.40
N LEU A 907 23.94 -28.45 -0.64
CA LEU A 907 23.25 -27.59 0.32
C LEU A 907 21.82 -28.09 0.62
N ARG A 908 21.09 -28.53 -0.40
CA ARG A 908 19.75 -29.14 -0.21
C ARG A 908 19.79 -30.40 0.63
N ARG A 909 20.84 -31.20 0.50
CA ARG A 909 21.02 -32.41 1.32
C ARG A 909 21.34 -32.09 2.77
N ARG A 910 22.14 -31.04 3.02
CA ARG A 910 22.54 -30.63 4.38
C ARG A 910 21.43 -29.94 5.14
N GLN A 911 20.60 -29.20 4.44
CA GLN A 911 19.46 -28.48 5.01
C GLN A 911 18.20 -28.83 4.21
N PRO A 912 17.55 -29.97 4.46
CA PRO A 912 16.27 -30.23 3.85
C PRO A 912 15.34 -29.08 4.23
N ARG A 913 14.55 -28.59 3.26
CA ARG A 913 13.48 -27.62 3.55
C ARG A 913 12.72 -28.19 4.75
N THR A 914 12.83 -27.55 5.90
CA THR A 914 11.90 -27.79 6.98
C THR A 914 10.55 -27.26 6.51
N SER A 915 9.85 -28.07 5.74
CA SER A 915 8.41 -27.96 5.53
C SER A 915 7.71 -28.42 6.81
N LYS A 916 8.09 -27.85 7.94
CA LYS A 916 7.23 -27.68 9.07
C LYS A 916 6.76 -26.24 8.98
N LEU A 917 5.80 -25.97 8.04
CA LEU A 917 4.65 -25.25 8.51
C LEU A 917 4.41 -25.76 9.95
N HIS A 918 4.58 -24.91 10.95
CA HIS A 918 3.64 -24.99 12.04
C HIS A 918 2.30 -24.82 11.34
N LEU A 919 1.68 -25.94 11.05
CA LEU A 919 0.28 -26.02 10.77
C LEU A 919 -0.35 -25.21 11.91
N VAL A 920 -0.77 -24.01 11.61
CA VAL A 920 -1.84 -23.37 12.35
C VAL A 920 -2.90 -24.49 12.43
N PRO A 921 -3.28 -24.97 13.61
CA PRO A 921 -4.24 -26.03 13.70
C PRO A 921 -5.42 -25.58 12.84
N LYS A 922 -5.85 -26.40 11.90
CA LYS A 922 -7.14 -26.23 11.23
C LYS A 922 -8.12 -26.05 12.37
N VAL A 923 -8.55 -24.84 12.60
CA VAL A 923 -9.69 -24.57 13.47
C VAL A 923 -10.84 -25.24 12.76
N ASP A 924 -11.27 -26.37 13.31
CA ASP A 924 -12.49 -27.04 12.91
C ASP A 924 -13.60 -25.99 12.86
N LYS A 925 -14.32 -25.95 11.76
CA LYS A 925 -15.45 -25.06 11.51
C LYS A 925 -16.65 -25.31 12.43
N GLU A 926 -16.47 -26.13 13.48
CA GLU A 926 -17.50 -26.51 14.43
C GLU A 926 -17.03 -26.29 15.89
N ASN A 927 -16.80 -25.06 16.29
CA ASN A 927 -16.89 -24.74 17.71
C ASN A 927 -17.86 -23.57 17.87
N HIS A 928 -19.12 -23.94 17.98
CA HIS A 928 -20.14 -23.16 18.68
C HIS A 928 -19.57 -22.75 20.04
N ILE A 929 -19.53 -21.46 20.29
CA ILE A 929 -19.21 -20.87 21.59
C ILE A 929 -20.18 -21.45 22.60
N GLN A 930 -19.73 -22.38 23.48
CA GLN A 930 -20.46 -22.76 24.65
C GLN A 930 -20.48 -21.59 25.64
N PRO A 931 -21.63 -21.25 26.23
CA PRO A 931 -21.70 -20.23 27.27
C PRO A 931 -21.02 -20.75 28.53
N ILE A 932 -20.14 -19.95 29.12
CA ILE A 932 -19.54 -20.19 30.43
C ILE A 932 -20.68 -20.21 31.47
N GLY A 933 -21.03 -21.42 31.99
CA GLY A 933 -21.98 -21.57 33.01
C GLY A 933 -21.43 -21.14 34.38
N VAL A 934 -22.13 -20.21 34.99
CA VAL A 934 -21.97 -19.89 36.41
C VAL A 934 -22.66 -20.99 37.19
N THR A 935 -21.93 -21.69 38.03
CA THR A 935 -22.41 -22.68 39.00
C THR A 935 -23.33 -22.03 40.00
N ALA A 936 -24.59 -22.44 40.02
CA ALA A 936 -25.47 -22.30 41.19
C ALA A 936 -25.82 -23.69 41.68
N SER A 937 -25.44 -23.95 42.89
CA SER A 937 -25.66 -25.16 43.66
C SER A 937 -27.14 -25.34 44.08
N SER A 938 -27.56 -26.60 44.02
CA SER A 938 -28.62 -27.25 44.83
C SER A 938 -30.08 -26.84 44.64
N LEU A 939 -30.88 -27.76 44.10
CA LEU A 939 -32.01 -28.35 44.76
C LEU A 939 -32.63 -29.51 43.93
N ALA A 940 -32.89 -30.55 44.63
CA ALA A 940 -33.39 -31.93 44.39
C ALA A 940 -34.33 -32.22 43.20
N SER A 941 -34.11 -33.43 42.72
CA SER A 941 -34.86 -34.30 41.79
C SER A 941 -36.36 -34.51 42.11
N PRO A 942 -37.21 -35.14 41.25
CA PRO A 942 -37.07 -36.59 41.02
C PRO A 942 -37.37 -37.11 39.60
N ARG A 943 -36.88 -38.30 39.41
CA ARG A 943 -36.99 -39.33 38.39
C ARG A 943 -38.32 -39.47 37.66
N LEU A 944 -38.30 -39.83 36.41
CA LEU A 944 -39.09 -40.88 35.82
C LEU A 944 -38.47 -41.56 34.62
N HIS A 945 -38.54 -42.89 34.68
CA HIS A 945 -38.01 -43.93 33.83
C HIS A 945 -38.50 -43.97 32.39
N VAL A 946 -37.61 -44.40 31.48
CA VAL A 946 -37.55 -45.69 30.75
C VAL A 946 -38.31 -45.68 29.39
N CYS A 947 -37.63 -45.89 28.28
CA CYS A 947 -37.56 -47.19 27.61
C CYS A 947 -36.64 -47.17 26.38
N ASN A 948 -35.86 -48.25 26.35
CA ASN A 948 -35.05 -48.79 25.26
C ASN A 948 -35.84 -49.18 24.01
N ALA A 949 -35.12 -49.17 22.87
CA ALA A 949 -34.92 -50.32 21.97
C ALA A 949 -34.32 -49.82 20.65
N SER A 950 -33.17 -50.18 20.32
CA SER A 950 -32.55 -51.36 19.70
C SER A 950 -32.57 -51.37 18.16
N LYS A 951 -31.34 -51.43 17.62
CA LYS A 951 -30.89 -52.27 16.48
C LYS A 951 -31.52 -51.98 15.12
N SER A 952 -30.77 -51.76 14.04
CA SER A 952 -29.81 -52.64 13.37
C SER A 952 -29.37 -51.98 12.05
N ARG A 953 -28.08 -52.03 11.71
CA ARG A 953 -27.44 -52.63 10.54
C ARG A 953 -28.24 -52.60 9.20
N ASP A 954 -27.75 -52.12 8.11
CA ASP A 954 -26.70 -52.66 7.24
C ASP A 954 -26.68 -51.98 5.86
N ARG A 955 -25.49 -51.83 5.33
CA ARG A 955 -25.06 -52.05 3.94
C ARG A 955 -25.62 -51.19 2.77
N ALA A 956 -24.75 -50.41 2.20
CA ALA A 956 -23.94 -50.70 1.00
C ALA A 956 -24.56 -50.35 -0.34
N ALA A 957 -23.67 -49.80 -1.14
CA ALA A 957 -23.50 -49.94 -2.60
C ALA A 957 -24.06 -48.86 -3.52
N SER A 958 -23.10 -48.05 -4.01
CA SER A 958 -22.84 -47.92 -5.45
C SER A 958 -24.03 -47.61 -6.37
N LEU A 959 -23.96 -46.48 -7.05
CA LEU A 959 -23.99 -46.46 -8.51
C LEU A 959 -23.43 -45.13 -9.11
N ARG A 960 -22.36 -45.28 -9.86
CA ARG A 960 -21.92 -44.28 -10.88
C ARG A 960 -22.94 -44.29 -12.02
N LEU A 961 -23.31 -43.14 -12.50
CA LEU A 961 -23.72 -43.05 -13.90
C LEU A 961 -23.23 -41.76 -14.54
N HIS A 962 -22.38 -41.96 -15.54
CA HIS A 962 -22.01 -41.02 -16.57
C HIS A 962 -23.23 -40.56 -17.38
N LEU A 963 -23.24 -39.30 -17.77
CA LEU A 963 -23.73 -38.93 -19.10
C LEU A 963 -23.05 -37.64 -19.57
N ARG A 964 -22.24 -37.84 -20.63
CA ARG A 964 -21.79 -36.81 -21.58
C ARG A 964 -22.96 -36.49 -22.54
N LEU A 965 -23.00 -35.23 -22.97
CA LEU A 965 -23.41 -34.79 -24.30
C LEU A 965 -22.97 -33.32 -24.40
N LYS A 966 -21.93 -33.00 -25.19
CA LYS A 966 -21.80 -32.56 -26.60
C LYS A 966 -22.78 -31.40 -26.93
N ALA A 967 -22.25 -30.21 -27.07
CA ALA A 967 -21.62 -29.58 -28.26
C ALA A 967 -22.64 -28.91 -29.20
N SER A 968 -22.35 -27.70 -29.47
CA SER A 968 -22.51 -26.85 -30.69
C SER A 968 -23.01 -25.48 -30.23
N GLY A 969 -22.37 -24.38 -30.39
CA GLY A 969 -21.78 -23.84 -31.60
C GLY A 969 -22.71 -22.79 -32.17
N TYR A 970 -22.50 -21.52 -31.90
CA TYR A 970 -22.72 -20.49 -32.91
C TYR A 970 -21.84 -19.25 -32.68
N LYS A 971 -21.20 -18.86 -33.75
CA LYS A 971 -20.41 -17.67 -33.97
C LYS A 971 -21.25 -16.47 -34.39
N ARG A 972 -20.72 -15.27 -34.19
CA ARG A 972 -20.99 -13.95 -34.83
C ARG A 972 -22.16 -13.15 -34.22
N LYS A 973 -21.95 -11.91 -33.78
CA LYS A 973 -21.20 -10.74 -34.35
C LYS A 973 -20.56 -9.93 -33.28
#